data_2c5257ebe9805d5282480e54168e0d3e
#
_entry.id   2c5257ebe9805d5282480e54168e0d3e
#
_cell.length_a   1.000
_cell.length_b   1.000
_cell.length_c   1.000
_cell.angle_alpha   90.00
_cell.angle_beta   90.00
_cell.angle_gamma   90.00
#
_symmetry.space_group_name_H-M   'P 1'
#
loop_
_entity.id
_entity.type
_entity.pdbx_description
1 polymer ?
#
loop_
_entity_poly.entity_id
_entity_poly.type
_entity_poly.pdbx_seq_one_letter_code
_entity_poly.pdbx_strand_id
1 'polypeptide(L)'
;MDMPSAFNLTVRLDNVAVITIDVPDEKMNTLKAEFGVQVRAMLKQIRENKAIRGLVFISAKPENFIAGADINMIARAQSALEAEELARQGQQVMSEINSLPIPVIAAIHGACLGGGLELALACHSRICTDDAKTILGLPEVQLGLLPGSGGTQRLPRLVGVSTALEMILTGKQLRARQALKAGLVDDVVPQSILLEAAVELALKGRQAKRPLPVRERVLAGPLGRTLLFNMVGKKTEQKTKGNYPAAKRILDVIETGLSQGSSSGYAAEAKAFGELAMTPQSQALRSIFFASTDVKKDPGSKAEPAPLRAIGVLGGGLMGGGIAFVTASKGKLPVRIKDINPKGINHALQYSWQNLDQKVKRRHIKASERDKTLATISGTTDYSGFAHRDLVIEAVFEDLALKQQMVADVEQHCAPHTIFASNTSSLPIGDIAAKAARPEQVIGLHFFSPVEKMPLVEVIPHATTSPQTIATVVKLAKKQGKTPIVVADKAGFYVNRILAPYINEAMRLLTEGEKIEHVDEALVKFGFPVGPIQLLDEVGIDTGTKIIPVLEAAYGDRFSPPANIVSAILKDDRKGRKNERGFYLYGAKGRKSKKQVDPSVYGLISTTGQGKLSAVQCAERCVMMMLNEAARCFGELVIKSARDGDIGAVFGIGFPPFLGGPFRYMDTLGAGEVVAILQRLASQYGPRFTPCDELLQMAERGQTFWPARETDFVN
;
A
#
# COMPACT_ATOMS: atom_id res chain seq x y z
N MET A 1 12.89 -1.95 -37.43
CA MET A 1 11.80 -2.91 -37.14
C MET A 1 10.57 -2.08 -36.74
N ASP A 2 9.49 -2.18 -37.50
CA ASP A 2 8.25 -1.52 -37.11
C ASP A 2 7.81 -2.07 -35.75
N MET A 3 7.68 -1.20 -34.75
CA MET A 3 7.17 -1.60 -33.45
C MET A 3 5.71 -2.09 -33.61
N PRO A 4 5.33 -3.21 -33.01
CA PRO A 4 3.96 -3.69 -33.09
C PRO A 4 3.02 -2.62 -32.57
N SER A 5 1.96 -2.31 -33.33
CA SER A 5 1.02 -1.25 -33.00
C SER A 5 0.20 -1.65 -31.77
N ALA A 6 0.15 -0.76 -30.77
CA ALA A 6 -0.71 -0.91 -29.62
C ALA A 6 -2.18 -0.47 -29.89
N PHE A 7 -2.43 0.08 -31.06
CA PHE A 7 -3.73 0.58 -31.48
C PHE A 7 -4.11 0.00 -32.83
N ASN A 8 -5.35 -0.41 -32.97
CA ASN A 8 -5.91 -0.88 -34.23
C ASN A 8 -7.14 -0.05 -34.59
N LEU A 9 -7.12 0.56 -35.79
CA LEU A 9 -8.22 1.35 -36.33
C LEU A 9 -9.06 0.50 -37.30
N THR A 10 -10.33 0.38 -37.02
CA THR A 10 -11.33 -0.23 -37.92
C THR A 10 -12.47 0.75 -38.16
N VAL A 11 -13.05 0.73 -39.37
CA VAL A 11 -14.24 1.51 -39.69
C VAL A 11 -15.38 0.53 -39.94
N ARG A 12 -16.44 0.69 -39.17
CA ARG A 12 -17.65 -0.16 -39.25
C ARG A 12 -18.51 0.21 -40.45
N LEU A 13 -19.46 -0.67 -40.82
CA LEU A 13 -20.41 -0.44 -41.90
C LEU A 13 -21.32 0.79 -41.65
N ASP A 14 -21.54 1.16 -40.38
CA ASP A 14 -22.30 2.35 -39.98
C ASP A 14 -21.46 3.63 -39.97
N ASN A 15 -20.26 3.58 -40.54
CA ASN A 15 -19.29 4.67 -40.59
C ASN A 15 -18.79 5.19 -39.20
N VAL A 16 -18.85 4.35 -38.18
CA VAL A 16 -18.18 4.66 -36.90
C VAL A 16 -16.78 4.03 -36.89
N ALA A 17 -15.79 4.86 -36.63
CA ALA A 17 -14.44 4.40 -36.44
C ALA A 17 -14.28 3.82 -35.01
N VAL A 18 -13.57 2.71 -34.89
CA VAL A 18 -13.23 2.08 -33.60
C VAL A 18 -11.72 1.96 -33.48
N ILE A 19 -11.14 2.61 -32.49
CA ILE A 19 -9.75 2.39 -32.09
C ILE A 19 -9.73 1.41 -30.94
N THR A 20 -9.24 0.22 -31.23
CA THR A 20 -9.03 -0.84 -30.23
C THR A 20 -7.62 -0.75 -29.66
N ILE A 21 -7.52 -0.72 -28.33
CA ILE A 21 -6.26 -0.58 -27.59
C ILE A 21 -5.83 -1.96 -27.11
N ASP A 22 -4.65 -2.41 -27.56
CA ASP A 22 -4.08 -3.72 -27.20
C ASP A 22 -2.55 -3.65 -27.18
N VAL A 23 -1.97 -3.31 -26.03
CA VAL A 23 -0.51 -3.26 -25.88
C VAL A 23 0.04 -4.69 -25.97
N PRO A 24 0.89 -5.00 -26.96
CA PRO A 24 1.43 -6.34 -27.14
C PRO A 24 2.20 -6.82 -25.91
N ASP A 25 2.12 -8.11 -25.62
CA ASP A 25 2.85 -8.81 -24.56
C ASP A 25 2.61 -8.31 -23.13
N GLU A 26 1.67 -7.37 -22.94
CA GLU A 26 1.28 -6.85 -21.63
C GLU A 26 -0.12 -7.35 -21.21
N LYS A 27 -0.28 -7.67 -19.93
CA LYS A 27 -1.60 -8.05 -19.36
C LYS A 27 -2.57 -6.86 -19.29
N MET A 28 -2.04 -5.65 -19.23
CA MET A 28 -2.80 -4.42 -19.11
C MET A 28 -2.28 -3.40 -20.10
N ASN A 29 -3.15 -2.55 -20.61
CA ASN A 29 -2.73 -1.41 -21.42
C ASN A 29 -2.14 -0.33 -20.51
N THR A 30 -0.92 0.12 -20.85
CA THR A 30 -0.26 1.28 -20.27
C THR A 30 0.11 2.25 -21.40
N LEU A 31 0.02 3.56 -21.16
CA LEU A 31 0.36 4.56 -22.17
C LEU A 31 1.87 4.80 -22.17
N LYS A 32 2.50 4.59 -23.33
CA LYS A 32 3.90 4.87 -23.59
C LYS A 32 4.05 6.15 -24.44
N ALA A 33 5.21 6.80 -24.39
CA ALA A 33 5.45 8.06 -25.12
C ALA A 33 5.24 7.90 -26.64
N GLU A 34 5.72 6.79 -27.20
CA GLU A 34 5.61 6.48 -28.63
C GLU A 34 4.16 6.31 -29.12
N PHE A 35 3.21 6.03 -28.22
CA PHE A 35 1.80 5.86 -28.59
C PHE A 35 1.15 7.15 -29.08
N GLY A 36 1.67 8.30 -28.66
CA GLY A 36 1.23 9.59 -29.18
C GLY A 36 1.35 9.71 -30.70
N VAL A 37 2.41 9.16 -31.28
CA VAL A 37 2.62 9.16 -32.75
C VAL A 37 1.59 8.26 -33.43
N GLN A 38 1.34 7.05 -32.90
CA GLN A 38 0.37 6.11 -33.46
C GLN A 38 -1.05 6.70 -33.43
N VAL A 39 -1.46 7.26 -32.29
CA VAL A 39 -2.79 7.89 -32.14
C VAL A 39 -2.95 9.05 -33.10
N ARG A 40 -1.95 9.95 -33.24
CA ARG A 40 -2.00 11.09 -34.17
C ARG A 40 -2.16 10.64 -35.62
N ALA A 41 -1.43 9.60 -36.04
CA ALA A 41 -1.58 9.05 -37.39
C ALA A 41 -3.02 8.58 -37.67
N MET A 42 -3.65 7.89 -36.70
CA MET A 42 -5.05 7.46 -36.80
C MET A 42 -6.04 8.63 -36.79
N LEU A 43 -5.81 9.63 -35.92
CA LEU A 43 -6.66 10.84 -35.90
C LEU A 43 -6.58 11.61 -37.22
N LYS A 44 -5.41 11.62 -37.89
CA LYS A 44 -5.27 12.20 -39.23
C LYS A 44 -6.13 11.45 -40.25
N GLN A 45 -6.03 10.10 -40.30
CA GLN A 45 -6.85 9.27 -41.20
C GLN A 45 -8.36 9.50 -40.98
N ILE A 46 -8.79 9.60 -39.70
CA ILE A 46 -10.17 9.87 -39.33
C ILE A 46 -10.64 11.25 -39.81
N ARG A 47 -9.79 12.29 -39.69
CA ARG A 47 -10.11 13.65 -40.18
C ARG A 47 -10.22 13.73 -41.69
N GLU A 48 -9.40 12.98 -42.40
CA GLU A 48 -9.37 12.93 -43.88
C GLU A 48 -10.58 12.16 -44.45
N ASN A 49 -11.05 11.13 -43.76
CA ASN A 49 -12.22 10.35 -44.20
C ASN A 49 -13.52 11.01 -43.74
N LYS A 50 -14.13 11.79 -44.62
CA LYS A 50 -15.37 12.53 -44.36
C LYS A 50 -16.63 11.64 -44.18
N ALA A 51 -16.55 10.35 -44.49
CA ALA A 51 -17.62 9.42 -44.24
C ALA A 51 -17.74 9.01 -42.77
N ILE A 52 -16.68 9.17 -41.98
CA ILE A 52 -16.67 8.81 -40.56
C ILE A 52 -17.55 9.76 -39.76
N ARG A 53 -18.55 9.18 -39.06
CA ARG A 53 -19.58 9.90 -38.29
C ARG A 53 -19.28 9.97 -36.79
N GLY A 54 -18.40 9.10 -36.28
CA GLY A 54 -18.05 9.04 -34.87
C GLY A 54 -16.82 8.17 -34.62
N LEU A 55 -16.23 8.29 -33.43
CA LEU A 55 -15.07 7.52 -32.99
C LEU A 55 -15.34 6.89 -31.63
N VAL A 56 -14.99 5.62 -31.48
CA VAL A 56 -15.03 4.89 -30.21
C VAL A 56 -13.63 4.41 -29.85
N PHE A 57 -13.17 4.70 -28.62
CA PHE A 57 -11.99 4.05 -28.00
C PHE A 57 -12.47 2.90 -27.13
N ILE A 58 -11.92 1.70 -27.34
CA ILE A 58 -12.20 0.51 -26.55
C ILE A 58 -10.93 -0.31 -26.34
N SER A 59 -10.84 -1.10 -25.31
CA SER A 59 -9.71 -2.00 -25.03
C SER A 59 -10.02 -3.42 -25.47
N ALA A 60 -9.02 -4.14 -25.98
CA ALA A 60 -9.08 -5.58 -26.22
C ALA A 60 -8.73 -6.41 -24.96
N LYS A 61 -8.11 -5.81 -23.95
CA LYS A 61 -7.78 -6.52 -22.70
C LYS A 61 -9.04 -6.79 -21.88
N PRO A 62 -9.22 -7.99 -21.30
CA PRO A 62 -10.51 -8.38 -20.69
C PRO A 62 -10.88 -7.61 -19.42
N GLU A 63 -9.89 -7.09 -18.67
CA GLU A 63 -10.10 -6.51 -17.34
C GLU A 63 -9.55 -5.08 -17.19
N ASN A 64 -9.20 -4.45 -18.29
CA ASN A 64 -8.47 -3.18 -18.24
C ASN A 64 -8.81 -2.35 -19.49
N PHE A 65 -9.21 -1.09 -19.27
CA PHE A 65 -9.25 -0.09 -20.33
C PHE A 65 -7.82 0.45 -20.56
N ILE A 66 -7.31 1.23 -19.62
CA ILE A 66 -5.91 1.67 -19.56
C ILE A 66 -5.56 1.88 -18.07
N ALA A 67 -4.47 1.26 -17.61
CA ALA A 67 -4.04 1.30 -16.21
C ALA A 67 -3.20 2.53 -15.83
N GLY A 68 -3.00 3.47 -16.75
CA GLY A 68 -2.21 4.69 -16.56
C GLY A 68 -1.07 4.81 -17.57
N ALA A 69 -0.19 5.79 -17.35
CA ALA A 69 1.06 5.92 -18.10
C ALA A 69 2.11 4.90 -17.62
N ASP A 70 3.05 4.54 -18.50
CA ASP A 70 4.21 3.76 -18.09
C ASP A 70 5.11 4.57 -17.16
N ILE A 71 5.17 4.14 -15.89
CA ILE A 71 5.94 4.82 -14.85
C ILE A 71 7.46 4.76 -15.13
N ASN A 72 7.93 3.75 -15.88
CA ASN A 72 9.32 3.68 -16.30
C ASN A 72 9.71 4.86 -17.20
N MET A 73 8.80 5.33 -18.04
CA MET A 73 9.02 6.53 -18.88
C MET A 73 9.31 7.76 -18.00
N ILE A 74 8.55 7.95 -16.94
CA ILE A 74 8.76 9.06 -15.99
C ILE A 74 10.08 8.86 -15.21
N ALA A 75 10.40 7.61 -14.88
CA ALA A 75 11.62 7.28 -14.14
C ALA A 75 12.91 7.47 -14.96
N ARG A 76 12.82 7.46 -16.29
CA ARG A 76 13.97 7.70 -17.20
C ARG A 76 14.25 9.18 -17.45
N ALA A 77 13.30 10.08 -17.18
CA ALA A 77 13.52 11.50 -17.33
C ALA A 77 14.66 11.97 -16.39
N GLN A 78 15.65 12.66 -16.97
CA GLN A 78 16.84 13.11 -16.26
C GLN A 78 16.72 14.55 -15.76
N SER A 79 15.72 15.29 -16.24
CA SER A 79 15.46 16.68 -15.84
C SER A 79 13.97 16.98 -15.69
N ALA A 80 13.68 18.06 -14.96
CA ALA A 80 12.31 18.55 -14.84
C ALA A 80 11.73 18.98 -16.20
N LEU A 81 12.58 19.49 -17.10
CA LEU A 81 12.17 19.89 -18.44
C LEU A 81 11.78 18.70 -19.31
N GLU A 82 12.52 17.60 -19.25
CA GLU A 82 12.16 16.37 -19.97
C GLU A 82 10.82 15.80 -19.47
N ALA A 83 10.62 15.76 -18.16
CA ALA A 83 9.36 15.30 -17.59
C ALA A 83 8.19 16.26 -17.89
N GLU A 84 8.42 17.57 -17.91
CA GLU A 84 7.46 18.58 -18.36
C GLU A 84 7.07 18.37 -19.82
N GLU A 85 8.04 18.10 -20.70
CA GLU A 85 7.78 17.86 -22.12
C GLU A 85 6.92 16.61 -22.34
N LEU A 86 7.15 15.53 -21.59
CA LEU A 86 6.26 14.34 -21.60
C LEU A 86 4.80 14.71 -21.26
N ALA A 87 4.61 15.55 -20.26
CA ALA A 87 3.28 16.03 -19.89
C ALA A 87 2.65 16.89 -21.01
N ARG A 88 3.41 17.81 -21.61
CA ARG A 88 2.95 18.65 -22.74
C ARG A 88 2.54 17.81 -23.95
N GLN A 89 3.32 16.81 -24.30
CA GLN A 89 2.98 15.88 -25.37
C GLN A 89 1.71 15.12 -25.10
N GLY A 90 1.50 14.64 -23.86
CA GLY A 90 0.25 14.04 -23.42
C GLY A 90 -0.93 15.00 -23.55
N GLN A 91 -0.79 16.24 -23.03
CA GLN A 91 -1.82 17.27 -23.12
C GLN A 91 -2.19 17.57 -24.59
N GLN A 92 -1.23 17.60 -25.49
CA GLN A 92 -1.45 17.86 -26.89
C GLN A 92 -2.28 16.76 -27.54
N VAL A 93 -1.92 15.47 -27.35
CA VAL A 93 -2.70 14.32 -27.86
C VAL A 93 -4.14 14.37 -27.35
N MET A 94 -4.32 14.61 -26.04
CA MET A 94 -5.66 14.74 -25.45
C MET A 94 -6.47 15.90 -26.04
N SER A 95 -5.79 17.00 -26.37
CA SER A 95 -6.43 18.16 -27.00
C SER A 95 -6.81 17.88 -28.46
N GLU A 96 -5.99 17.14 -29.19
CA GLU A 96 -6.28 16.69 -30.55
C GLU A 96 -7.50 15.77 -30.61
N ILE A 97 -7.64 14.85 -29.64
CA ILE A 97 -8.83 14.00 -29.50
C ILE A 97 -10.07 14.85 -29.23
N ASN A 98 -9.99 15.78 -28.29
CA ASN A 98 -11.11 16.63 -27.90
C ASN A 98 -11.55 17.61 -29.02
N SER A 99 -10.64 17.97 -29.92
CA SER A 99 -10.91 18.89 -31.03
C SER A 99 -11.51 18.22 -32.27
N LEU A 100 -11.63 16.89 -32.31
CA LEU A 100 -12.22 16.21 -33.47
C LEU A 100 -13.63 16.74 -33.74
N PRO A 101 -14.02 16.99 -35.02
CA PRO A 101 -15.35 17.53 -35.33
C PRO A 101 -16.48 16.52 -35.12
N ILE A 102 -16.17 15.23 -35.03
CA ILE A 102 -17.10 14.12 -34.82
C ILE A 102 -17.21 13.76 -33.33
N PRO A 103 -18.28 13.09 -32.87
CA PRO A 103 -18.39 12.55 -31.53
C PRO A 103 -17.27 11.51 -31.23
N VAL A 104 -16.65 11.62 -30.06
CA VAL A 104 -15.65 10.66 -29.59
C VAL A 104 -16.12 10.07 -28.26
N ILE A 105 -16.20 8.75 -28.19
CA ILE A 105 -16.73 8.02 -27.05
C ILE A 105 -15.65 7.14 -26.45
N ALA A 106 -15.48 7.18 -25.13
CA ALA A 106 -14.70 6.19 -24.40
C ALA A 106 -15.61 5.05 -23.90
N ALA A 107 -15.38 3.83 -24.40
CA ALA A 107 -16.07 2.61 -23.99
C ALA A 107 -15.19 1.86 -22.95
N ILE A 108 -15.49 2.05 -21.68
CA ILE A 108 -14.61 1.71 -20.56
C ILE A 108 -15.05 0.40 -19.91
N HIS A 109 -14.12 -0.55 -19.77
CA HIS A 109 -14.29 -1.71 -18.89
C HIS A 109 -13.02 -1.96 -18.08
N GLY A 110 -13.18 -2.51 -16.87
CA GLY A 110 -12.06 -2.72 -15.95
C GLY A 110 -11.40 -1.43 -15.47
N ALA A 111 -10.09 -1.45 -15.28
CA ALA A 111 -9.35 -0.32 -14.75
C ALA A 111 -9.15 0.81 -15.79
N CYS A 112 -9.57 2.03 -15.43
CA CYS A 112 -9.36 3.27 -16.18
C CYS A 112 -8.72 4.30 -15.25
N LEU A 113 -7.38 4.29 -15.19
CA LEU A 113 -6.62 5.01 -14.18
C LEU A 113 -5.60 5.96 -14.82
N GLY A 114 -5.28 7.06 -14.12
CA GLY A 114 -4.24 7.99 -14.53
C GLY A 114 -4.44 8.50 -15.95
N GLY A 115 -3.40 8.42 -16.78
CA GLY A 115 -3.46 8.77 -18.20
C GLY A 115 -4.60 8.12 -18.98
N GLY A 116 -5.06 6.93 -18.55
CA GLY A 116 -6.23 6.28 -19.13
C GLY A 116 -7.54 7.02 -18.85
N LEU A 117 -7.69 7.55 -17.63
CA LEU A 117 -8.81 8.43 -17.33
C LEU A 117 -8.65 9.79 -18.01
N GLU A 118 -7.43 10.30 -18.17
CA GLU A 118 -7.17 11.55 -18.89
C GLU A 118 -7.56 11.44 -20.36
N LEU A 119 -7.29 10.28 -21.01
CA LEU A 119 -7.78 9.99 -22.35
C LEU A 119 -9.31 9.96 -22.39
N ALA A 120 -9.94 9.26 -21.46
CA ALA A 120 -11.39 9.23 -21.36
C ALA A 120 -12.01 10.62 -21.12
N LEU A 121 -11.35 11.49 -20.33
CA LEU A 121 -11.75 12.88 -20.11
C LEU A 121 -11.58 13.76 -21.36
N ALA A 122 -10.70 13.40 -22.29
CA ALA A 122 -10.52 14.06 -23.57
C ALA A 122 -11.62 13.67 -24.58
N CYS A 123 -12.27 12.51 -24.42
CA CYS A 123 -13.43 12.12 -25.21
C CYS A 123 -14.65 12.98 -24.89
N HIS A 124 -15.59 13.09 -25.87
CA HIS A 124 -16.81 13.87 -25.70
C HIS A 124 -17.78 13.23 -24.71
N SER A 125 -17.92 11.89 -24.77
CA SER A 125 -18.74 11.09 -23.86
C SER A 125 -18.00 9.84 -23.38
N ARG A 126 -18.43 9.27 -22.27
CA ARG A 126 -17.86 8.12 -21.60
C ARG A 126 -18.97 7.20 -21.14
N ILE A 127 -18.90 5.92 -21.50
CA ILE A 127 -19.73 4.88 -20.91
C ILE A 127 -18.86 3.81 -20.27
N CYS A 128 -19.35 3.14 -19.25
CA CYS A 128 -18.57 2.09 -18.62
C CYS A 128 -19.42 0.85 -18.27
N THR A 129 -18.74 -0.26 -18.01
CA THR A 129 -19.40 -1.49 -17.58
C THR A 129 -19.78 -1.45 -16.10
N ASP A 130 -20.82 -2.21 -15.72
CA ASP A 130 -21.24 -2.40 -14.33
C ASP A 130 -20.41 -3.45 -13.56
N ASP A 131 -19.34 -3.98 -14.19
CA ASP A 131 -18.45 -4.96 -13.58
C ASP A 131 -17.76 -4.41 -12.32
N ALA A 132 -17.53 -5.27 -11.34
CA ALA A 132 -16.88 -4.93 -10.08
C ALA A 132 -15.42 -4.47 -10.23
N LYS A 133 -14.74 -4.86 -11.33
CA LYS A 133 -13.38 -4.45 -11.68
C LYS A 133 -13.31 -3.10 -12.38
N THR A 134 -14.45 -2.57 -12.81
CA THR A 134 -14.51 -1.25 -13.45
C THR A 134 -14.35 -0.15 -12.39
N ILE A 135 -13.21 0.52 -12.47
CA ILE A 135 -12.80 1.60 -11.56
C ILE A 135 -12.17 2.73 -12.36
N LEU A 136 -12.52 3.96 -11.99
CA LEU A 136 -12.02 5.17 -12.63
C LEU A 136 -11.37 6.09 -11.59
N GLY A 137 -10.16 6.60 -11.86
CA GLY A 137 -9.45 7.47 -10.91
C GLY A 137 -8.17 8.09 -11.45
N LEU A 138 -7.66 9.08 -10.71
CA LEU A 138 -6.37 9.75 -10.95
C LEU A 138 -5.48 9.54 -9.71
N PRO A 139 -4.75 8.41 -9.62
CA PRO A 139 -3.98 8.04 -8.43
C PRO A 139 -2.55 8.56 -8.41
N GLU A 140 -2.17 9.50 -9.27
CA GLU A 140 -0.80 9.99 -9.46
C GLU A 140 -0.18 10.55 -8.17
N VAL A 141 -1.00 11.09 -7.26
CA VAL A 141 -0.55 11.56 -5.94
C VAL A 141 0.11 10.47 -5.10
N GLN A 142 -0.28 9.20 -5.31
CA GLN A 142 0.34 8.04 -4.64
C GLN A 142 1.79 7.79 -5.11
N LEU A 143 2.17 8.37 -6.25
CA LEU A 143 3.52 8.36 -6.81
C LEU A 143 4.27 9.68 -6.56
N GLY A 144 3.68 10.58 -5.73
CA GLY A 144 4.24 11.91 -5.53
C GLY A 144 4.14 12.82 -6.75
N LEU A 145 3.19 12.54 -7.65
CA LEU A 145 2.94 13.27 -8.89
C LEU A 145 1.52 13.88 -8.89
N LEU A 146 1.22 14.62 -9.92
CA LEU A 146 -0.13 15.04 -10.28
C LEU A 146 -0.48 14.51 -11.69
N PRO A 147 -1.77 14.48 -12.09
CA PRO A 147 -2.16 14.18 -13.47
C PRO A 147 -1.49 15.16 -14.44
N GLY A 148 -0.79 14.64 -15.47
CA GLY A 148 0.03 15.48 -16.36
C GLY A 148 -0.54 15.71 -17.75
N SER A 149 -1.62 14.99 -18.13
CA SER A 149 -2.20 15.07 -19.49
C SER A 149 -3.56 15.80 -19.54
N GLY A 150 -3.78 16.69 -18.59
CA GLY A 150 -4.97 17.54 -18.52
C GLY A 150 -6.00 17.13 -17.48
N GLY A 151 -5.72 16.12 -16.66
CA GLY A 151 -6.63 15.62 -15.64
C GLY A 151 -7.01 16.68 -14.59
N THR A 152 -6.04 17.49 -14.15
CA THR A 152 -6.30 18.57 -13.19
C THR A 152 -7.19 19.68 -13.76
N GLN A 153 -7.30 19.76 -15.08
CA GLN A 153 -8.09 20.79 -15.75
C GLN A 153 -9.47 20.29 -16.21
N ARG A 154 -9.53 19.05 -16.74
CA ARG A 154 -10.78 18.50 -17.28
C ARG A 154 -11.70 17.94 -16.19
N LEU A 155 -11.14 17.24 -15.19
CA LEU A 155 -11.95 16.61 -14.16
C LEU A 155 -12.78 17.60 -13.33
N PRO A 156 -12.23 18.72 -12.80
CA PRO A 156 -13.01 19.69 -12.02
C PRO A 156 -14.17 20.32 -12.81
N ARG A 157 -13.98 20.49 -14.12
CA ARG A 157 -15.00 21.06 -15.01
C ARG A 157 -16.11 20.07 -15.38
N LEU A 158 -15.86 18.77 -15.18
CA LEU A 158 -16.81 17.70 -15.47
C LEU A 158 -17.62 17.27 -14.24
N VAL A 159 -16.94 17.02 -13.11
CA VAL A 159 -17.58 16.45 -11.90
C VAL A 159 -17.73 17.44 -10.75
N GLY A 160 -17.26 18.66 -10.93
CA GLY A 160 -17.18 19.70 -9.89
C GLY A 160 -15.88 19.65 -9.10
N VAL A 161 -15.55 20.80 -8.50
CA VAL A 161 -14.24 21.02 -7.84
C VAL A 161 -14.08 20.12 -6.60
N SER A 162 -15.14 19.97 -5.80
CA SER A 162 -15.08 19.15 -4.57
C SER A 162 -14.77 17.67 -4.85
N THR A 163 -15.45 17.10 -5.84
CA THR A 163 -15.25 15.70 -6.23
C THR A 163 -13.88 15.50 -6.86
N ALA A 164 -13.46 16.43 -7.73
CA ALA A 164 -12.16 16.38 -8.37
C ALA A 164 -11.01 16.47 -7.36
N LEU A 165 -11.08 17.40 -6.40
CA LEU A 165 -10.08 17.50 -5.32
C LEU A 165 -10.02 16.22 -4.49
N GLU A 166 -11.17 15.61 -4.15
CA GLU A 166 -11.16 14.33 -3.43
C GLU A 166 -10.46 13.23 -4.24
N MET A 167 -10.77 13.11 -5.54
CA MET A 167 -10.18 12.08 -6.41
C MET A 167 -8.66 12.29 -6.59
N ILE A 168 -8.23 13.51 -6.89
CA ILE A 168 -6.83 13.80 -7.24
C ILE A 168 -5.93 13.83 -5.99
N LEU A 169 -6.38 14.45 -4.88
CA LEU A 169 -5.58 14.56 -3.64
C LEU A 169 -5.46 13.26 -2.87
N THR A 170 -6.37 12.30 -3.08
CA THR A 170 -6.35 11.04 -2.32
C THR A 170 -6.12 9.81 -3.21
N GLY A 171 -6.12 9.97 -4.52
CA GLY A 171 -6.10 8.84 -5.46
C GLY A 171 -7.38 8.00 -5.41
N LYS A 172 -8.50 8.56 -4.93
CA LYS A 172 -9.78 7.86 -4.81
C LYS A 172 -10.29 7.41 -6.17
N GLN A 173 -10.62 6.12 -6.24
CA GLN A 173 -11.20 5.50 -7.42
C GLN A 173 -12.72 5.38 -7.25
N LEU A 174 -13.46 5.69 -8.31
CA LEU A 174 -14.92 5.56 -8.35
C LEU A 174 -15.29 4.27 -9.09
N ARG A 175 -16.23 3.50 -8.54
CA ARG A 175 -16.89 2.40 -9.23
C ARG A 175 -17.96 2.92 -10.18
N ALA A 176 -18.39 2.13 -11.15
CA ALA A 176 -19.31 2.50 -12.22
C ALA A 176 -20.52 3.35 -11.75
N ARG A 177 -21.27 2.88 -10.76
CA ARG A 177 -22.43 3.61 -10.22
C ARG A 177 -22.06 4.92 -9.51
N GLN A 178 -20.88 4.98 -8.88
CA GLN A 178 -20.38 6.20 -8.26
C GLN A 178 -19.94 7.21 -9.33
N ALA A 179 -19.28 6.72 -10.38
CA ALA A 179 -18.88 7.51 -11.54
C ALA A 179 -20.09 8.13 -12.26
N LEU A 180 -21.15 7.34 -12.48
CA LEU A 180 -22.41 7.83 -13.05
C LEU A 180 -23.08 8.89 -12.17
N LYS A 181 -23.15 8.65 -10.87
CA LYS A 181 -23.71 9.62 -9.91
C LYS A 181 -22.91 10.92 -9.87
N ALA A 182 -21.59 10.85 -10.00
CA ALA A 182 -20.70 12.01 -10.03
C ALA A 182 -20.73 12.76 -11.38
N GLY A 183 -21.35 12.18 -12.43
CA GLY A 183 -21.32 12.72 -13.78
C GLY A 183 -19.98 12.50 -14.50
N LEU A 184 -19.15 11.58 -13.99
CA LEU A 184 -17.88 11.22 -14.61
C LEU A 184 -18.09 10.36 -15.88
N VAL A 185 -19.12 9.53 -15.88
CA VAL A 185 -19.59 8.77 -17.04
C VAL A 185 -21.05 9.08 -17.34
N ASP A 186 -21.43 8.93 -18.61
CA ASP A 186 -22.76 9.26 -19.11
C ASP A 186 -23.74 8.11 -18.94
N ASP A 187 -23.23 6.84 -19.02
CA ASP A 187 -24.04 5.65 -18.83
C ASP A 187 -23.23 4.46 -18.28
N VAL A 188 -23.94 3.45 -17.76
CA VAL A 188 -23.39 2.19 -17.22
C VAL A 188 -24.15 1.01 -17.81
N VAL A 189 -23.46 0.17 -18.56
CA VAL A 189 -24.05 -0.92 -19.33
C VAL A 189 -23.38 -2.27 -19.03
N PRO A 190 -24.03 -3.41 -19.30
CA PRO A 190 -23.36 -4.71 -19.30
C PRO A 190 -22.22 -4.77 -20.31
N GLN A 191 -21.18 -5.54 -20.02
CA GLN A 191 -20.00 -5.66 -20.90
C GLN A 191 -20.35 -6.20 -22.30
N SER A 192 -21.35 -7.09 -22.39
CA SER A 192 -21.77 -7.70 -23.66
C SER A 192 -22.29 -6.72 -24.69
N ILE A 193 -22.76 -5.55 -24.26
CA ILE A 193 -23.34 -4.53 -25.18
C ILE A 193 -22.50 -3.23 -25.18
N LEU A 194 -21.34 -3.21 -24.55
CA LEU A 194 -20.55 -1.98 -24.36
C LEU A 194 -20.19 -1.30 -25.68
N LEU A 195 -19.68 -2.06 -26.65
CA LEU A 195 -19.31 -1.50 -27.97
C LEU A 195 -20.52 -0.94 -28.71
N GLU A 196 -21.62 -1.71 -28.79
CA GLU A 196 -22.80 -1.28 -29.51
C GLU A 196 -23.45 -0.05 -28.87
N ALA A 197 -23.50 0.02 -27.54
CA ALA A 197 -23.98 1.21 -26.82
C ALA A 197 -23.10 2.44 -27.08
N ALA A 198 -21.78 2.24 -27.18
CA ALA A 198 -20.83 3.33 -27.50
C ALA A 198 -21.01 3.82 -28.94
N VAL A 199 -21.21 2.91 -29.89
CA VAL A 199 -21.48 3.21 -31.30
C VAL A 199 -22.82 3.97 -31.44
N GLU A 200 -23.86 3.49 -30.78
CA GLU A 200 -25.16 4.18 -30.78
C GLU A 200 -25.04 5.62 -30.21
N LEU A 201 -24.28 5.79 -29.13
CA LEU A 201 -24.03 7.10 -28.55
C LEU A 201 -23.25 8.01 -29.51
N ALA A 202 -22.26 7.47 -30.24
CA ALA A 202 -21.53 8.20 -31.27
C ALA A 202 -22.45 8.65 -32.43
N LEU A 203 -23.37 7.80 -32.89
CA LEU A 203 -24.30 8.13 -33.94
C LEU A 203 -25.36 9.17 -33.54
N LYS A 204 -25.69 9.26 -32.25
CA LYS A 204 -26.58 10.30 -31.69
C LYS A 204 -25.96 11.70 -31.68
N GLY A 205 -24.69 11.82 -32.01
CA GLY A 205 -23.99 13.10 -32.02
C GLY A 205 -23.41 13.50 -30.65
N ARG A 206 -22.84 14.68 -30.58
CA ARG A 206 -22.28 15.21 -29.32
C ARG A 206 -23.40 15.53 -28.34
N GLN A 207 -23.34 14.91 -27.18
CA GLN A 207 -24.29 15.16 -26.11
C GLN A 207 -23.99 16.47 -25.40
N ALA A 208 -25.03 17.16 -24.98
CA ALA A 208 -24.87 18.35 -24.11
C ALA A 208 -24.26 17.94 -22.76
N LYS A 209 -23.28 18.70 -22.31
CA LYS A 209 -22.67 18.44 -21.00
C LYS A 209 -23.71 18.62 -19.88
N ARG A 210 -23.76 17.65 -18.97
CA ARG A 210 -24.61 17.73 -17.80
C ARG A 210 -24.22 18.99 -16.97
N PRO A 211 -25.16 19.86 -16.62
CA PRO A 211 -24.85 21.03 -15.81
C PRO A 211 -24.38 20.61 -14.41
N LEU A 212 -23.32 21.26 -13.92
CA LEU A 212 -22.85 21.03 -12.56
C LEU A 212 -23.94 21.46 -11.55
N PRO A 213 -24.06 20.74 -10.41
CA PRO A 213 -24.92 21.16 -9.30
C PRO A 213 -24.64 22.61 -8.89
N VAL A 214 -25.68 23.33 -8.45
CA VAL A 214 -25.56 24.74 -8.04
C VAL A 214 -24.43 24.93 -7.02
N ARG A 215 -24.32 24.04 -6.04
CA ARG A 215 -23.24 24.04 -5.05
C ARG A 215 -21.85 24.04 -5.69
N GLU A 216 -21.60 23.19 -6.68
CA GLU A 216 -20.31 23.10 -7.35
C GLU A 216 -20.00 24.36 -8.19
N ARG A 217 -21.03 24.97 -8.78
CA ARG A 217 -20.88 26.25 -9.50
C ARG A 217 -20.51 27.40 -8.54
N VAL A 218 -21.13 27.43 -7.35
CA VAL A 218 -20.80 28.42 -6.30
C VAL A 218 -19.38 28.20 -5.79
N LEU A 219 -18.96 26.95 -5.55
CA LEU A 219 -17.61 26.61 -5.10
C LEU A 219 -16.52 26.89 -6.16
N ALA A 220 -16.87 26.86 -7.43
CA ALA A 220 -15.95 27.24 -8.51
C ALA A 220 -15.81 28.75 -8.69
N GLY A 221 -16.78 29.53 -8.20
CA GLY A 221 -16.74 30.99 -8.23
C GLY A 221 -15.68 31.60 -7.29
N PRO A 222 -15.31 32.88 -7.44
CA PRO A 222 -14.16 33.47 -6.74
C PRO A 222 -14.20 33.29 -5.22
N LEU A 223 -15.29 33.67 -4.57
CA LEU A 223 -15.43 33.59 -3.10
C LEU A 223 -15.48 32.13 -2.62
N GLY A 224 -16.30 31.29 -3.28
CA GLY A 224 -16.43 29.87 -2.94
C GLY A 224 -15.11 29.12 -3.12
N ARG A 225 -14.37 29.44 -4.17
CA ARG A 225 -13.04 28.86 -4.46
C ARG A 225 -12.04 29.20 -3.36
N THR A 226 -11.88 30.48 -3.02
CA THR A 226 -10.94 30.88 -1.96
C THR A 226 -11.25 30.19 -0.64
N LEU A 227 -12.53 30.11 -0.24
CA LEU A 227 -12.92 29.41 0.98
C LEU A 227 -12.61 27.90 0.92
N LEU A 228 -12.96 27.25 -0.20
CA LEU A 228 -12.75 25.81 -0.40
C LEU A 228 -11.25 25.47 -0.39
N PHE A 229 -10.42 26.18 -1.16
CA PHE A 229 -8.98 25.90 -1.26
C PHE A 229 -8.25 26.16 0.06
N ASN A 230 -8.61 27.23 0.80
CA ASN A 230 -8.07 27.45 2.15
C ASN A 230 -8.44 26.31 3.12
N MET A 231 -9.69 25.85 3.11
CA MET A 231 -10.15 24.76 3.98
C MET A 231 -9.47 23.42 3.60
N VAL A 232 -9.43 23.08 2.31
CA VAL A 232 -8.81 21.86 1.83
C VAL A 232 -7.30 21.92 2.02
N GLY A 233 -6.66 23.08 1.78
CA GLY A 233 -5.23 23.30 2.01
C GLY A 233 -4.82 23.04 3.46
N LYS A 234 -5.51 23.65 4.43
CA LYS A 234 -5.29 23.41 5.87
C LYS A 234 -5.44 21.94 6.24
N LYS A 235 -6.49 21.27 5.73
CA LYS A 235 -6.73 19.85 6.00
C LYS A 235 -5.66 18.96 5.37
N THR A 236 -5.19 19.30 4.18
CA THR A 236 -4.11 18.62 3.48
C THR A 236 -2.81 18.75 4.25
N GLU A 237 -2.43 19.96 4.64
CA GLU A 237 -1.24 20.25 5.44
C GLU A 237 -1.24 19.48 6.77
N GLN A 238 -2.37 19.48 7.49
CA GLN A 238 -2.53 18.70 8.72
C GLN A 238 -2.31 17.19 8.52
N LYS A 239 -2.71 16.65 7.35
CA LYS A 239 -2.55 15.22 7.04
C LYS A 239 -1.16 14.88 6.53
N THR A 240 -0.61 15.70 5.67
CA THR A 240 0.69 15.46 5.02
C THR A 240 1.87 15.91 5.86
N LYS A 241 1.64 16.78 6.85
CA LYS A 241 2.68 17.41 7.67
C LYS A 241 3.77 18.11 6.84
N GLY A 242 3.44 18.53 5.61
CA GLY A 242 4.40 19.13 4.68
C GLY A 242 5.28 18.12 3.91
N ASN A 243 5.17 16.82 4.21
CA ASN A 243 6.05 15.78 3.66
C ASN A 243 5.72 15.34 2.21
N TYR A 244 4.59 15.80 1.65
CA TYR A 244 4.12 15.39 0.31
C TYR A 244 3.90 16.61 -0.61
N PRO A 245 4.94 17.09 -1.32
CA PRO A 245 4.87 18.29 -2.16
C PRO A 245 3.75 18.24 -3.21
N ALA A 246 3.48 17.06 -3.77
CA ALA A 246 2.45 16.85 -4.78
C ALA A 246 1.07 17.36 -4.33
N ALA A 247 0.71 17.15 -3.07
CA ALA A 247 -0.61 17.53 -2.56
C ALA A 247 -0.83 19.06 -2.60
N LYS A 248 0.18 19.85 -2.30
CA LYS A 248 0.14 21.33 -2.42
C LYS A 248 0.10 21.75 -3.89
N ARG A 249 0.98 21.16 -4.73
CA ARG A 249 1.03 21.48 -6.17
C ARG A 249 -0.27 21.17 -6.89
N ILE A 250 -0.98 20.09 -6.51
CA ILE A 250 -2.32 19.78 -7.04
C ILE A 250 -3.30 20.92 -6.77
N LEU A 251 -3.31 21.47 -5.55
CA LEU A 251 -4.17 22.60 -5.19
C LEU A 251 -3.83 23.83 -6.04
N ASP A 252 -2.55 24.21 -6.09
CA ASP A 252 -2.07 25.38 -6.81
C ASP A 252 -2.44 25.32 -8.31
N VAL A 253 -2.24 24.16 -8.94
CA VAL A 253 -2.51 23.95 -10.38
C VAL A 253 -4.00 23.98 -10.69
N ILE A 254 -4.85 23.37 -9.88
CA ILE A 254 -6.30 23.39 -10.08
C ILE A 254 -6.83 24.81 -9.86
N GLU A 255 -6.36 25.51 -8.84
CA GLU A 255 -6.75 26.89 -8.55
C GLU A 255 -6.34 27.84 -9.69
N THR A 256 -5.11 27.70 -10.23
CA THR A 256 -4.62 28.44 -11.39
C THR A 256 -5.55 28.27 -12.59
N GLY A 257 -5.89 27.02 -12.93
CA GLY A 257 -6.76 26.74 -14.08
C GLY A 257 -8.20 27.24 -13.92
N LEU A 258 -8.70 27.30 -12.68
CA LEU A 258 -10.04 27.83 -12.38
C LEU A 258 -10.07 29.37 -12.34
N SER A 259 -8.96 30.03 -11.98
CA SER A 259 -8.87 31.47 -11.84
C SER A 259 -8.39 32.18 -13.09
N GLN A 260 -7.40 31.63 -13.79
CA GLN A 260 -6.72 32.24 -14.92
C GLN A 260 -7.06 31.57 -16.27
N GLY A 261 -7.93 30.56 -16.27
CA GLY A 261 -8.33 29.86 -17.47
C GLY A 261 -7.53 28.60 -17.77
N SER A 262 -8.05 27.80 -18.71
CA SER A 262 -7.51 26.47 -19.01
C SER A 262 -6.08 26.51 -19.54
N SER A 263 -5.73 27.49 -20.37
CA SER A 263 -4.35 27.59 -20.94
C SER A 263 -3.30 27.74 -19.84
N SER A 264 -3.52 28.67 -18.90
CA SER A 264 -2.65 28.83 -17.72
C SER A 264 -2.63 27.57 -16.84
N GLY A 265 -3.78 26.89 -16.69
CA GLY A 265 -3.90 25.67 -15.95
C GLY A 265 -3.10 24.51 -16.57
N TYR A 266 -3.13 24.32 -17.88
CA TYR A 266 -2.33 23.30 -18.58
C TYR A 266 -0.82 23.59 -18.48
N ALA A 267 -0.43 24.84 -18.64
CA ALA A 267 0.98 25.24 -18.48
C ALA A 267 1.48 24.95 -17.04
N ALA A 268 0.67 25.34 -16.04
CA ALA A 268 1.00 25.07 -14.64
C ALA A 268 1.05 23.57 -14.31
N GLU A 269 0.14 22.75 -14.90
CA GLU A 269 0.10 21.31 -14.73
C GLU A 269 1.38 20.65 -15.27
N ALA A 270 1.77 20.95 -16.51
CA ALA A 270 2.97 20.37 -17.11
C ALA A 270 4.25 20.75 -16.35
N LYS A 271 4.40 22.03 -15.99
CA LYS A 271 5.53 22.50 -15.18
C LYS A 271 5.61 21.81 -13.83
N ALA A 272 4.48 21.77 -13.11
CA ALA A 272 4.42 21.13 -11.79
C ALA A 272 4.66 19.60 -11.87
N PHE A 273 4.22 18.93 -12.94
CA PHE A 273 4.52 17.52 -13.19
C PHE A 273 6.03 17.31 -13.34
N GLY A 274 6.70 18.13 -14.14
CA GLY A 274 8.15 18.07 -14.32
C GLY A 274 8.92 18.27 -13.02
N GLU A 275 8.58 19.31 -12.26
CA GLU A 275 9.21 19.60 -10.97
C GLU A 275 9.01 18.47 -9.97
N LEU A 276 7.78 17.93 -9.85
CA LEU A 276 7.45 16.84 -8.93
C LEU A 276 8.16 15.54 -9.30
N ALA A 277 8.32 15.23 -10.58
CA ALA A 277 9.00 14.03 -11.04
C ALA A 277 10.45 13.94 -10.54
N MET A 278 11.12 15.07 -10.31
CA MET A 278 12.49 15.16 -9.81
C MET A 278 12.59 15.21 -8.30
N THR A 279 11.49 15.31 -7.57
CA THR A 279 11.54 15.36 -6.09
C THR A 279 11.97 14.02 -5.49
N PRO A 280 12.78 14.03 -4.42
CA PRO A 280 13.11 12.80 -3.69
C PRO A 280 11.88 12.01 -3.24
N GLN A 281 10.80 12.71 -2.86
CA GLN A 281 9.56 12.09 -2.44
C GLN A 281 8.89 11.30 -3.57
N SER A 282 8.85 11.86 -4.79
CA SER A 282 8.30 11.14 -5.95
C SER A 282 9.18 9.95 -6.32
N GLN A 283 10.50 10.10 -6.30
CA GLN A 283 11.43 9.00 -6.56
C GLN A 283 11.25 7.87 -5.55
N ALA A 284 11.12 8.19 -4.26
CA ALA A 284 10.87 7.25 -3.18
C ALA A 284 9.54 6.51 -3.35
N LEU A 285 8.45 7.22 -3.63
CA LEU A 285 7.12 6.63 -3.82
C LEU A 285 7.05 5.75 -5.07
N ARG A 286 7.72 6.13 -6.16
CA ARG A 286 7.86 5.29 -7.36
C ARG A 286 8.72 4.04 -7.08
N SER A 287 9.78 4.16 -6.28
CA SER A 287 10.58 3.01 -5.84
C SER A 287 9.71 1.98 -5.09
N ILE A 288 8.88 2.43 -4.14
CA ILE A 288 7.93 1.55 -3.42
C ILE A 288 6.91 0.92 -4.38
N PHE A 289 6.43 1.67 -5.36
CA PHE A 289 5.52 1.13 -6.38
C PHE A 289 6.18 -0.01 -7.17
N PHE A 290 7.39 0.19 -7.70
CA PHE A 290 8.13 -0.85 -8.41
C PHE A 290 8.44 -2.03 -7.50
N ALA A 291 8.99 -1.79 -6.31
CA ALA A 291 9.30 -2.82 -5.33
C ALA A 291 8.07 -3.68 -4.99
N SER A 292 6.90 -3.05 -4.74
CA SER A 292 5.66 -3.78 -4.45
C SER A 292 5.15 -4.59 -5.64
N THR A 293 5.39 -4.12 -6.86
CA THR A 293 5.04 -4.82 -8.11
C THR A 293 5.94 -6.05 -8.30
N ASP A 294 7.23 -5.92 -8.05
CA ASP A 294 8.21 -6.99 -8.20
C ASP A 294 8.01 -8.07 -7.13
N VAL A 295 7.74 -7.69 -5.88
CA VAL A 295 7.38 -8.65 -4.82
C VAL A 295 6.13 -9.45 -5.19
N LYS A 296 5.14 -8.84 -5.86
CA LYS A 296 3.95 -9.56 -6.33
C LYS A 296 4.27 -10.58 -7.44
N LYS A 297 5.30 -10.34 -8.24
CA LYS A 297 5.76 -11.29 -9.27
C LYS A 297 6.65 -12.38 -8.70
N ASP A 298 7.41 -12.09 -7.65
CA ASP A 298 8.38 -12.99 -7.02
C ASP A 298 7.67 -14.22 -6.43
N PRO A 299 7.91 -15.45 -6.89
CA PRO A 299 7.28 -16.65 -6.35
C PRO A 299 7.85 -17.09 -4.98
N GLY A 300 8.91 -16.44 -4.50
CA GLY A 300 9.65 -16.77 -3.28
C GLY A 300 10.59 -17.98 -3.44
N SER A 301 10.31 -18.86 -4.39
CA SER A 301 11.10 -20.04 -4.73
C SER A 301 10.88 -20.39 -6.21
N LYS A 302 11.83 -21.12 -6.81
CA LYS A 302 11.74 -21.61 -8.21
C LYS A 302 10.82 -22.84 -8.37
N ALA A 303 10.38 -23.46 -7.25
CA ALA A 303 9.53 -24.64 -7.29
C ALA A 303 8.07 -24.28 -7.65
N GLU A 304 7.39 -25.20 -8.31
CA GLU A 304 5.96 -25.07 -8.56
C GLU A 304 5.16 -25.18 -7.25
N PRO A 305 4.26 -24.22 -6.97
CA PRO A 305 3.45 -24.23 -5.77
C PRO A 305 2.39 -25.33 -5.82
N ALA A 306 2.19 -26.04 -4.73
CA ALA A 306 1.13 -27.02 -4.60
C ALA A 306 -0.28 -26.39 -4.75
N PRO A 307 -1.28 -27.17 -5.20
CA PRO A 307 -2.66 -26.68 -5.26
C PRO A 307 -3.23 -26.43 -3.87
N LEU A 308 -3.95 -25.33 -3.72
CA LEU A 308 -4.64 -24.95 -2.48
C LEU A 308 -6.15 -24.92 -2.72
N ARG A 309 -6.89 -25.76 -2.02
CA ARG A 309 -8.35 -25.94 -2.11
C ARG A 309 -9.06 -25.52 -0.81
N ALA A 310 -8.46 -25.83 0.34
CA ALA A 310 -9.05 -25.56 1.64
C ALA A 310 -7.98 -25.35 2.72
N ILE A 311 -8.25 -24.40 3.62
CA ILE A 311 -7.30 -23.96 4.66
C ILE A 311 -7.87 -24.27 6.04
N GLY A 312 -6.99 -24.73 6.95
CA GLY A 312 -7.26 -24.82 8.38
C GLY A 312 -6.69 -23.60 9.11
N VAL A 313 -7.34 -23.18 10.19
CA VAL A 313 -6.82 -22.17 11.12
C VAL A 313 -6.96 -22.68 12.55
N LEU A 314 -5.86 -22.72 13.28
CA LEU A 314 -5.83 -23.06 14.70
C LEU A 314 -5.82 -21.77 15.52
N GLY A 315 -6.85 -21.60 16.36
CA GLY A 315 -7.11 -20.40 17.16
C GLY A 315 -8.14 -19.48 16.51
N GLY A 316 -9.21 -19.16 17.22
CA GLY A 316 -10.30 -18.25 16.81
C GLY A 316 -10.17 -16.83 17.36
N GLY A 317 -9.03 -16.48 17.94
CA GLY A 317 -8.73 -15.15 18.48
C GLY A 317 -8.63 -14.07 17.41
N LEU A 318 -8.10 -12.89 17.79
CA LEU A 318 -7.99 -11.73 16.92
C LEU A 318 -7.23 -12.04 15.60
N MET A 319 -6.06 -12.69 15.71
CA MET A 319 -5.24 -13.03 14.56
C MET A 319 -5.88 -14.12 13.70
N GLY A 320 -6.28 -15.25 14.31
CA GLY A 320 -6.90 -16.36 13.57
C GLY A 320 -8.23 -15.98 12.91
N GLY A 321 -9.06 -15.18 13.58
CA GLY A 321 -10.28 -14.61 12.99
C GLY A 321 -9.98 -13.73 11.78
N GLY A 322 -8.97 -12.85 11.88
CA GLY A 322 -8.52 -12.00 10.79
C GLY A 322 -7.94 -12.79 9.61
N ILE A 323 -7.13 -13.83 9.88
CA ILE A 323 -6.55 -14.73 8.88
C ILE A 323 -7.66 -15.51 8.15
N ALA A 324 -8.61 -16.08 8.89
CA ALA A 324 -9.77 -16.76 8.31
C ALA A 324 -10.59 -15.82 7.42
N PHE A 325 -10.83 -14.60 7.87
CA PHE A 325 -11.55 -13.58 7.11
C PHE A 325 -10.88 -13.25 5.78
N VAL A 326 -9.57 -12.96 5.75
CA VAL A 326 -8.89 -12.61 4.49
C VAL A 326 -8.76 -13.83 3.56
N THR A 327 -8.60 -15.02 4.11
CA THR A 327 -8.55 -16.28 3.35
C THR A 327 -9.88 -16.52 2.62
N ALA A 328 -11.00 -16.40 3.32
CA ALA A 328 -12.34 -16.58 2.72
C ALA A 328 -12.73 -15.43 1.78
N SER A 329 -12.53 -14.17 2.22
CA SER A 329 -13.05 -13.01 1.49
C SER A 329 -12.22 -12.64 0.26
N LYS A 330 -10.89 -12.67 0.35
CA LYS A 330 -9.96 -12.33 -0.72
C LYS A 330 -9.39 -13.57 -1.40
N GLY A 331 -8.94 -14.55 -0.62
CA GLY A 331 -8.36 -15.80 -1.13
C GLY A 331 -9.38 -16.70 -1.82
N LYS A 332 -10.68 -16.50 -1.54
CA LYS A 332 -11.80 -17.30 -2.07
C LYS A 332 -11.63 -18.81 -1.77
N LEU A 333 -11.04 -19.12 -0.60
CA LEU A 333 -10.79 -20.47 -0.14
C LEU A 333 -11.67 -20.79 1.07
N PRO A 334 -12.27 -22.00 1.15
CA PRO A 334 -12.97 -22.47 2.34
C PRO A 334 -12.01 -22.55 3.53
N VAL A 335 -12.52 -22.13 4.71
CA VAL A 335 -11.74 -22.11 5.95
C VAL A 335 -12.42 -22.90 7.03
N ARG A 336 -11.67 -23.78 7.73
CA ARG A 336 -12.09 -24.45 8.93
C ARG A 336 -11.28 -23.92 10.12
N ILE A 337 -11.96 -23.35 11.11
CA ILE A 337 -11.33 -22.82 12.32
C ILE A 337 -11.47 -23.86 13.43
N LYS A 338 -10.36 -24.21 14.09
CA LYS A 338 -10.36 -24.97 15.34
C LYS A 338 -9.99 -24.04 16.49
N ASP A 339 -10.80 -24.08 17.54
CA ASP A 339 -10.46 -23.45 18.82
C ASP A 339 -10.89 -24.40 19.94
N ILE A 340 -10.16 -24.43 21.06
CA ILE A 340 -10.51 -25.23 22.24
C ILE A 340 -11.83 -24.78 22.88
N ASN A 341 -12.25 -23.53 22.59
CA ASN A 341 -13.42 -22.90 23.16
C ASN A 341 -14.37 -22.40 22.07
N PRO A 342 -15.67 -22.78 22.09
CA PRO A 342 -16.67 -22.25 21.17
C PRO A 342 -16.73 -20.70 21.12
N LYS A 343 -16.36 -20.02 22.20
CA LYS A 343 -16.28 -18.54 22.23
C LYS A 343 -15.26 -17.99 21.23
N GLY A 344 -14.10 -18.65 21.06
CA GLY A 344 -13.10 -18.27 20.07
C GLY A 344 -13.65 -18.40 18.64
N ILE A 345 -14.33 -19.51 18.34
CA ILE A 345 -14.99 -19.73 17.04
C ILE A 345 -16.03 -18.64 16.78
N ASN A 346 -16.92 -18.37 17.76
CA ASN A 346 -17.94 -17.34 17.63
C ASN A 346 -17.33 -15.96 17.41
N HIS A 347 -16.23 -15.63 18.09
CA HIS A 347 -15.50 -14.38 17.90
C HIS A 347 -15.00 -14.24 16.44
N ALA A 348 -14.40 -15.27 15.88
CA ALA A 348 -13.87 -15.25 14.52
C ALA A 348 -15.00 -15.11 13.46
N LEU A 349 -16.12 -15.79 13.67
CA LEU A 349 -17.31 -15.68 12.80
C LEU A 349 -17.94 -14.27 12.90
N GLN A 350 -18.09 -13.74 14.12
CA GLN A 350 -18.61 -12.40 14.35
C GLN A 350 -17.69 -11.33 13.73
N TYR A 351 -16.38 -11.48 13.88
CA TYR A 351 -15.39 -10.59 13.24
C TYR A 351 -15.56 -10.57 11.72
N SER A 352 -15.66 -11.75 11.11
CA SER A 352 -15.87 -11.88 9.66
C SER A 352 -17.19 -11.24 9.21
N TRP A 353 -18.27 -11.49 9.94
CA TRP A 353 -19.58 -10.89 9.67
C TRP A 353 -19.54 -9.36 9.75
N GLN A 354 -18.97 -8.79 10.81
CA GLN A 354 -18.89 -7.35 11.01
C GLN A 354 -18.12 -6.66 9.87
N ASN A 355 -16.99 -7.21 9.45
CA ASN A 355 -16.20 -6.67 8.35
C ASN A 355 -16.94 -6.73 7.01
N LEU A 356 -17.63 -7.82 6.72
CA LEU A 356 -18.43 -7.96 5.49
C LEU A 356 -19.67 -7.06 5.54
N ASP A 357 -20.36 -6.96 6.67
CA ASP A 357 -21.55 -6.13 6.83
C ASP A 357 -21.24 -4.63 6.66
N GLN A 358 -20.08 -4.18 7.14
CA GLN A 358 -19.59 -2.82 6.84
C GLN A 358 -19.41 -2.57 5.34
N LYS A 359 -18.94 -3.56 4.59
CA LYS A 359 -18.81 -3.46 3.12
C LYS A 359 -20.18 -3.41 2.44
N VAL A 360 -21.17 -4.16 2.94
CA VAL A 360 -22.57 -4.09 2.48
C VAL A 360 -23.14 -2.70 2.74
N LYS A 361 -23.04 -2.20 4.00
CA LYS A 361 -23.49 -0.85 4.37
C LYS A 361 -22.87 0.25 3.52
N ARG A 362 -21.60 0.09 3.14
CA ARG A 362 -20.89 1.01 2.22
C ARG A 362 -21.20 0.74 0.74
N ARG A 363 -22.05 -0.22 0.42
CA ARG A 363 -22.42 -0.64 -0.95
C ARG A 363 -21.22 -1.11 -1.78
N HIS A 364 -20.20 -1.67 -1.13
CA HIS A 364 -19.04 -2.25 -1.81
C HIS A 364 -19.30 -3.69 -2.28
N ILE A 365 -20.19 -4.41 -1.60
CA ILE A 365 -20.64 -5.77 -1.94
C ILE A 365 -22.15 -5.87 -1.70
N LYS A 366 -22.81 -6.88 -2.31
CA LYS A 366 -24.21 -7.24 -2.04
C LYS A 366 -24.32 -8.09 -0.76
N ALA A 367 -25.50 -8.10 -0.11
CA ALA A 367 -25.76 -8.96 1.04
C ALA A 367 -25.56 -10.45 0.69
N SER A 368 -26.02 -10.88 -0.49
CA SER A 368 -25.81 -12.26 -0.96
C SER A 368 -24.33 -12.65 -1.11
N GLU A 369 -23.43 -11.70 -1.41
CA GLU A 369 -21.99 -11.95 -1.46
C GLU A 369 -21.39 -12.09 -0.06
N ARG A 370 -21.86 -11.29 0.91
CA ARG A 370 -21.54 -11.47 2.33
C ARG A 370 -21.89 -12.89 2.79
N ASP A 371 -23.14 -13.30 2.54
CA ASP A 371 -23.67 -14.57 3.03
C ASP A 371 -22.96 -15.77 2.38
N LYS A 372 -22.68 -15.70 1.06
CA LYS A 372 -21.84 -16.67 0.36
C LYS A 372 -20.43 -16.78 0.97
N THR A 373 -19.81 -15.66 1.29
CA THR A 373 -18.46 -15.66 1.89
C THR A 373 -18.48 -16.26 3.31
N LEU A 374 -19.48 -15.92 4.13
CA LEU A 374 -19.64 -16.47 5.47
C LEU A 374 -19.87 -17.98 5.45
N ALA A 375 -20.64 -18.50 4.48
CA ALA A 375 -20.88 -19.93 4.32
C ALA A 375 -19.60 -20.75 4.03
N THR A 376 -18.50 -20.10 3.61
CA THR A 376 -17.22 -20.78 3.42
C THR A 376 -16.36 -20.85 4.69
N ILE A 377 -16.81 -20.26 5.80
CA ILE A 377 -16.10 -20.28 7.09
C ILE A 377 -16.86 -21.17 8.05
N SER A 378 -16.21 -22.20 8.58
CA SER A 378 -16.80 -23.12 9.56
C SER A 378 -15.89 -23.28 10.78
N GLY A 379 -16.45 -23.71 11.89
CA GLY A 379 -15.71 -23.89 13.15
C GLY A 379 -15.90 -25.28 13.76
N THR A 380 -14.95 -25.68 14.60
CA THR A 380 -14.95 -26.93 15.37
C THR A 380 -14.11 -26.78 16.63
N THR A 381 -14.38 -27.61 17.66
CA THR A 381 -13.55 -27.66 18.86
C THR A 381 -12.54 -28.81 18.86
N ASP A 382 -12.61 -29.68 17.88
CA ASP A 382 -11.71 -30.81 17.63
C ASP A 382 -11.09 -30.72 16.23
N TYR A 383 -10.46 -31.79 15.75
CA TYR A 383 -9.88 -31.87 14.39
C TYR A 383 -10.88 -32.38 13.31
N SER A 384 -12.18 -32.44 13.61
CA SER A 384 -13.20 -32.81 12.63
C SER A 384 -13.16 -31.91 11.40
N GLY A 385 -12.98 -32.51 10.21
CA GLY A 385 -12.90 -31.81 8.94
C GLY A 385 -11.52 -31.22 8.60
N PHE A 386 -10.47 -31.56 9.35
CA PHE A 386 -9.09 -31.15 9.04
C PHE A 386 -8.36 -32.12 8.10
N ALA A 387 -8.78 -33.34 7.95
CA ALA A 387 -8.13 -34.38 7.13
C ALA A 387 -7.85 -33.96 5.68
N HIS A 388 -8.64 -33.05 5.12
CA HIS A 388 -8.52 -32.58 3.72
C HIS A 388 -8.08 -31.10 3.62
N ARG A 389 -7.33 -30.59 4.59
CA ARG A 389 -6.77 -29.23 4.52
C ARG A 389 -5.39 -29.31 3.85
N ASP A 390 -5.18 -28.48 2.81
CA ASP A 390 -3.89 -28.43 2.11
C ASP A 390 -2.83 -27.67 2.94
N LEU A 391 -3.28 -26.73 3.78
CA LEU A 391 -2.45 -25.92 4.64
C LEU A 391 -3.20 -25.53 5.91
N VAL A 392 -2.51 -25.57 7.05
CA VAL A 392 -3.03 -25.15 8.35
C VAL A 392 -2.19 -23.99 8.88
N ILE A 393 -2.86 -22.87 9.22
CA ILE A 393 -2.21 -21.69 9.82
C ILE A 393 -2.48 -21.70 11.31
N GLU A 394 -1.42 -21.77 12.12
CA GLU A 394 -1.49 -21.73 13.57
C GLU A 394 -1.41 -20.26 14.06
N ALA A 395 -2.36 -19.85 14.88
CA ALA A 395 -2.47 -18.54 15.51
C ALA A 395 -2.93 -18.67 16.99
N VAL A 396 -2.32 -19.60 17.72
CA VAL A 396 -2.55 -19.84 19.16
C VAL A 396 -1.57 -19.00 20.02
N PHE A 397 -1.54 -19.23 21.33
CA PHE A 397 -0.64 -18.52 22.23
C PHE A 397 0.85 -18.73 21.88
N GLU A 398 1.65 -17.69 22.21
CA GLU A 398 3.11 -17.69 21.93
C GLU A 398 3.83 -18.54 23.01
N ASP A 399 3.80 -19.85 22.82
CA ASP A 399 4.44 -20.86 23.65
C ASP A 399 5.01 -21.96 22.76
N LEU A 400 6.31 -22.25 22.90
CA LEU A 400 7.01 -23.19 22.04
C LEU A 400 6.47 -24.61 22.15
N ALA A 401 6.24 -25.09 23.37
CA ALA A 401 5.75 -26.46 23.61
C ALA A 401 4.35 -26.67 23.01
N LEU A 402 3.48 -25.65 23.15
CA LEU A 402 2.15 -25.67 22.55
C LEU A 402 2.23 -25.70 21.02
N LYS A 403 3.11 -24.89 20.42
CA LYS A 403 3.26 -24.85 18.95
C LYS A 403 3.84 -26.17 18.40
N GLN A 404 4.80 -26.79 19.09
CA GLN A 404 5.30 -28.15 18.77
C GLN A 404 4.19 -29.18 18.85
N GLN A 405 3.30 -29.10 19.87
CA GLN A 405 2.14 -29.98 19.97
C GLN A 405 1.17 -29.76 18.79
N MET A 406 0.95 -28.50 18.37
CA MET A 406 0.08 -28.21 17.21
C MET A 406 0.65 -28.78 15.91
N VAL A 407 1.98 -28.81 15.73
CA VAL A 407 2.63 -29.49 14.59
C VAL A 407 2.30 -30.98 14.63
N ALA A 408 2.52 -31.65 15.75
CA ALA A 408 2.24 -33.07 15.91
C ALA A 408 0.76 -33.41 15.67
N ASP A 409 -0.14 -32.60 16.21
CA ASP A 409 -1.58 -32.76 16.01
C ASP A 409 -1.97 -32.66 14.51
N VAL A 410 -1.40 -31.68 13.79
CA VAL A 410 -1.66 -31.54 12.35
C VAL A 410 -1.09 -32.71 11.57
N GLU A 411 0.10 -33.19 11.93
CA GLU A 411 0.68 -34.37 11.30
C GLU A 411 -0.16 -35.65 11.52
N GLN A 412 -0.82 -35.73 12.67
CA GLN A 412 -1.69 -36.88 13.02
C GLN A 412 -3.07 -36.79 12.32
N HIS A 413 -3.67 -35.61 12.24
CA HIS A 413 -5.08 -35.42 11.84
C HIS A 413 -5.27 -34.95 10.40
N CYS A 414 -4.22 -34.52 9.73
CA CYS A 414 -4.26 -34.02 8.36
C CYS A 414 -3.53 -34.94 7.37
N ALA A 415 -3.77 -34.69 6.08
CA ALA A 415 -3.10 -35.46 5.04
C ALA A 415 -1.58 -35.26 5.05
N PRO A 416 -0.77 -36.27 4.59
CA PRO A 416 0.69 -36.18 4.60
C PRO A 416 1.28 -34.96 3.86
N HIS A 417 0.56 -34.39 2.92
CA HIS A 417 0.99 -33.21 2.15
C HIS A 417 0.62 -31.87 2.80
N THR A 418 -0.06 -31.88 3.94
CA THR A 418 -0.53 -30.66 4.60
C THR A 418 0.63 -29.83 5.13
N ILE A 419 0.71 -28.58 4.71
CA ILE A 419 1.70 -27.60 5.19
C ILE A 419 1.24 -27.03 6.54
N PHE A 420 2.15 -26.96 7.50
CA PHE A 420 1.95 -26.24 8.77
C PHE A 420 2.63 -24.87 8.71
N ALA A 421 1.86 -23.80 8.88
CA ALA A 421 2.35 -22.42 8.88
C ALA A 421 2.09 -21.76 10.24
N SER A 422 3.14 -21.36 10.97
CA SER A 422 2.99 -20.68 12.27
C SER A 422 2.94 -19.16 12.09
N ASN A 423 1.96 -18.54 12.76
CA ASN A 423 1.87 -17.06 12.85
C ASN A 423 2.59 -16.55 14.11
N THR A 424 3.67 -17.21 14.56
CA THR A 424 4.53 -16.70 15.63
C THR A 424 5.12 -15.34 15.25
N SER A 425 5.35 -14.48 16.26
CA SER A 425 5.95 -13.15 16.07
C SER A 425 7.44 -13.11 16.38
N SER A 426 7.99 -14.13 17.06
CA SER A 426 9.37 -14.09 17.58
C SER A 426 10.07 -15.43 17.70
N LEU A 427 9.31 -16.52 17.89
CA LEU A 427 9.91 -17.85 18.07
C LEU A 427 10.53 -18.35 16.76
N PRO A 428 11.78 -18.85 16.76
CA PRO A 428 12.39 -19.43 15.58
C PRO A 428 11.56 -20.60 15.04
N ILE A 429 11.38 -20.63 13.74
CA ILE A 429 10.57 -21.69 13.08
C ILE A 429 11.25 -23.04 13.18
N GLY A 430 12.60 -23.05 13.14
CA GLY A 430 13.39 -24.26 13.37
C GLY A 430 13.12 -24.92 14.72
N ASP A 431 12.92 -24.12 15.78
CA ASP A 431 12.58 -24.65 17.11
C ASP A 431 11.16 -25.23 17.13
N ILE A 432 10.21 -24.61 16.44
CA ILE A 432 8.84 -25.15 16.30
C ILE A 432 8.86 -26.46 15.51
N ALA A 433 9.68 -26.55 14.46
CA ALA A 433 9.83 -27.73 13.61
C ALA A 433 10.69 -28.84 14.22
N ALA A 434 11.40 -28.60 15.34
CA ALA A 434 12.43 -29.53 15.86
C ALA A 434 11.92 -30.92 16.17
N LYS A 435 10.63 -31.09 16.46
CA LYS A 435 10.00 -32.41 16.74
C LYS A 435 9.05 -32.85 15.63
N ALA A 436 8.99 -32.13 14.50
CA ALA A 436 8.13 -32.47 13.38
C ALA A 436 8.61 -33.80 12.70
N ALA A 437 7.66 -34.64 12.31
CA ALA A 437 7.94 -35.80 11.46
C ALA A 437 8.18 -35.39 10.00
N ARG A 438 7.64 -34.24 9.58
CA ARG A 438 7.76 -33.65 8.24
C ARG A 438 8.22 -32.18 8.32
N PRO A 439 9.46 -31.92 8.80
CA PRO A 439 9.94 -30.56 9.01
C PRO A 439 10.00 -29.72 7.71
N GLU A 440 10.13 -30.36 6.54
CA GLU A 440 10.11 -29.70 5.22
C GLU A 440 8.77 -29.05 4.87
N GLN A 441 7.70 -29.37 5.60
CA GLN A 441 6.37 -28.80 5.46
C GLN A 441 6.04 -27.77 6.56
N VAL A 442 6.99 -27.47 7.45
CA VAL A 442 6.83 -26.45 8.50
C VAL A 442 7.44 -25.14 8.02
N ILE A 443 6.71 -24.03 8.20
CA ILE A 443 7.12 -22.70 7.78
C ILE A 443 6.51 -21.63 8.69
N GLY A 444 7.12 -20.46 8.76
CA GLY A 444 6.51 -19.26 9.36
C GLY A 444 5.66 -18.48 8.37
N LEU A 445 4.55 -17.95 8.84
CA LEU A 445 3.67 -17.04 8.07
C LEU A 445 3.14 -15.94 9.01
N HIS A 446 3.98 -14.93 9.24
CA HIS A 446 3.74 -13.89 10.22
C HIS A 446 2.88 -12.76 9.63
N PHE A 447 1.66 -12.65 10.13
CA PHE A 447 0.73 -11.56 9.79
C PHE A 447 0.81 -10.42 10.80
N PHE A 448 0.50 -9.23 10.34
CA PHE A 448 0.44 -8.01 11.16
C PHE A 448 -1.00 -7.63 11.50
N SER A 449 -1.21 -7.10 12.72
CA SER A 449 -2.54 -6.71 13.22
C SER A 449 -2.87 -5.24 12.85
N PRO A 450 -4.09 -4.93 12.43
CA PRO A 450 -5.21 -5.81 12.07
C PRO A 450 -5.01 -6.49 10.71
N VAL A 451 -5.25 -7.81 10.66
CA VAL A 451 -4.90 -8.64 9.49
C VAL A 451 -5.51 -8.10 8.18
N GLU A 452 -6.75 -7.65 8.19
CA GLU A 452 -7.45 -7.18 6.99
C GLU A 452 -6.92 -5.83 6.46
N LYS A 453 -6.17 -5.07 7.27
CA LYS A 453 -5.64 -3.74 6.93
C LYS A 453 -4.17 -3.78 6.58
N MET A 454 -3.39 -4.57 7.32
CA MET A 454 -1.94 -4.63 7.14
C MET A 454 -1.60 -5.40 5.87
N PRO A 455 -0.87 -4.76 4.93
CA PRO A 455 -0.58 -5.39 3.63
C PRO A 455 0.54 -6.43 3.70
N LEU A 456 1.47 -6.31 4.64
CA LEU A 456 2.64 -7.17 4.75
C LEU A 456 2.32 -8.54 5.34
N VAL A 457 3.07 -9.53 4.88
CA VAL A 457 3.27 -10.83 5.53
C VAL A 457 4.72 -11.23 5.38
N GLU A 458 5.36 -11.68 6.46
CA GLU A 458 6.66 -12.33 6.41
C GLU A 458 6.48 -13.84 6.24
N VAL A 459 7.18 -14.41 5.27
CA VAL A 459 7.28 -15.86 5.03
C VAL A 459 8.65 -16.30 5.51
N ILE A 460 8.68 -17.19 6.49
CA ILE A 460 9.91 -17.54 7.21
C ILE A 460 10.20 -19.02 7.03
N PRO A 461 10.97 -19.42 6.02
CA PRO A 461 11.46 -20.78 5.90
C PRO A 461 12.60 -21.02 6.91
N HIS A 462 12.61 -22.18 7.57
CA HIS A 462 13.76 -22.66 8.31
C HIS A 462 14.66 -23.55 7.43
N ALA A 463 15.77 -24.06 7.97
CA ALA A 463 16.82 -24.71 7.20
C ALA A 463 16.36 -25.89 6.32
N THR A 464 15.33 -26.62 6.74
CA THR A 464 14.82 -27.80 6.02
C THR A 464 13.48 -27.57 5.31
N THR A 465 12.90 -26.40 5.39
CA THR A 465 11.65 -26.07 4.67
C THR A 465 11.83 -26.27 3.17
N SER A 466 10.94 -27.03 2.53
CA SER A 466 11.06 -27.33 1.11
C SER A 466 10.79 -26.11 0.22
N PRO A 467 11.44 -26.00 -0.96
CA PRO A 467 11.17 -24.96 -1.93
C PRO A 467 9.70 -24.89 -2.38
N GLN A 468 9.02 -26.04 -2.45
CA GLN A 468 7.60 -26.11 -2.79
C GLN A 468 6.72 -25.52 -1.68
N THR A 469 7.04 -25.80 -0.41
CA THR A 469 6.36 -25.20 0.75
C THR A 469 6.45 -23.68 0.69
N ILE A 470 7.64 -23.11 0.44
CA ILE A 470 7.85 -21.66 0.29
C ILE A 470 6.96 -21.08 -0.82
N ALA A 471 7.04 -21.64 -2.04
CA ALA A 471 6.26 -21.18 -3.17
C ALA A 471 4.75 -21.25 -2.91
N THR A 472 4.28 -22.30 -2.25
CA THR A 472 2.86 -22.51 -1.91
C THR A 472 2.36 -21.46 -0.93
N VAL A 473 3.14 -21.18 0.12
CA VAL A 473 2.76 -20.18 1.15
C VAL A 473 2.82 -18.77 0.59
N VAL A 474 3.82 -18.42 -0.22
CA VAL A 474 3.87 -17.15 -0.95
C VAL A 474 2.65 -16.96 -1.86
N LYS A 475 2.25 -18.02 -2.59
CA LYS A 475 1.03 -18.00 -3.41
C LYS A 475 -0.24 -17.79 -2.58
N LEU A 476 -0.35 -18.42 -1.40
CA LEU A 476 -1.46 -18.23 -0.48
C LEU A 476 -1.53 -16.76 -0.02
N ALA A 477 -0.42 -16.22 0.46
CA ALA A 477 -0.34 -14.84 0.93
C ALA A 477 -0.79 -13.83 -0.15
N LYS A 478 -0.35 -14.03 -1.41
CA LYS A 478 -0.82 -13.21 -2.55
C LYS A 478 -2.31 -13.35 -2.80
N LYS A 479 -2.87 -14.57 -2.75
CA LYS A 479 -4.33 -14.80 -2.87
C LYS A 479 -5.11 -14.10 -1.75
N GLN A 480 -4.55 -14.02 -0.54
CA GLN A 480 -5.13 -13.30 0.59
C GLN A 480 -5.00 -11.75 0.44
N GLY A 481 -4.44 -11.28 -0.69
CA GLY A 481 -4.22 -9.86 -0.99
C GLY A 481 -3.11 -9.24 -0.16
N LYS A 482 -2.12 -10.05 0.23
CA LYS A 482 -0.92 -9.63 0.95
C LYS A 482 0.26 -9.39 0.02
N THR A 483 1.25 -8.69 0.53
CA THR A 483 2.57 -8.50 -0.06
C THR A 483 3.56 -9.33 0.77
N PRO A 484 3.91 -10.55 0.34
CA PRO A 484 4.82 -11.43 1.07
C PRO A 484 6.27 -11.05 0.80
N ILE A 485 7.09 -10.97 1.85
CA ILE A 485 8.55 -10.98 1.78
C ILE A 485 9.07 -12.26 2.40
N VAL A 486 10.14 -12.83 1.84
CA VAL A 486 10.78 -14.03 2.40
C VAL A 486 11.96 -13.59 3.23
N VAL A 487 11.94 -13.94 4.52
CA VAL A 487 12.98 -13.55 5.50
C VAL A 487 13.58 -14.78 6.17
N ALA A 488 14.84 -14.68 6.63
CA ALA A 488 15.49 -15.78 7.31
C ALA A 488 14.87 -16.04 8.69
N ASP A 489 14.97 -17.29 9.13
CA ASP A 489 14.53 -17.76 10.45
C ASP A 489 15.51 -17.30 11.53
N LYS A 490 15.33 -16.07 11.98
CA LYS A 490 16.09 -15.43 13.07
C LYS A 490 15.12 -14.82 14.07
N ALA A 491 15.52 -14.69 15.33
CA ALA A 491 14.69 -14.13 16.39
C ALA A 491 14.10 -12.77 16.00
N GLY A 492 12.77 -12.63 16.09
CA GLY A 492 12.05 -11.40 15.72
C GLY A 492 11.98 -11.14 14.21
N PHE A 493 12.48 -12.05 13.37
CA PHE A 493 12.50 -11.97 11.91
C PHE A 493 13.12 -10.65 11.41
N TYR A 494 12.50 -9.93 10.48
CA TYR A 494 12.99 -8.63 10.04
C TYR A 494 12.26 -7.47 10.74
N VAL A 495 10.93 -7.45 10.67
CA VAL A 495 10.15 -6.26 11.06
C VAL A 495 10.21 -6.01 12.57
N ASN A 496 10.02 -7.03 13.41
CA ASN A 496 10.11 -6.86 14.86
C ASN A 496 11.55 -6.57 15.30
N ARG A 497 12.54 -7.12 14.59
CA ARG A 497 13.94 -6.88 14.87
C ARG A 497 14.34 -5.41 14.65
N ILE A 498 13.88 -4.77 13.57
CA ILE A 498 14.18 -3.34 13.34
C ILE A 498 13.31 -2.41 14.20
N LEU A 499 12.12 -2.87 14.62
CA LEU A 499 11.18 -2.09 15.43
C LEU A 499 11.62 -1.98 16.91
N ALA A 500 12.17 -3.06 17.46
CA ALA A 500 12.47 -3.11 18.89
C ALA A 500 13.51 -2.04 19.34
N PRO A 501 14.66 -1.82 18.67
CA PRO A 501 15.60 -0.78 19.04
C PRO A 501 15.01 0.64 18.92
N TYR A 502 14.15 0.87 17.94
CA TYR A 502 13.43 2.14 17.76
C TYR A 502 12.49 2.43 18.94
N ILE A 503 11.71 1.43 19.41
CA ILE A 503 10.82 1.58 20.58
C ILE A 503 11.65 1.71 21.85
N ASN A 504 12.71 0.92 22.03
CA ASN A 504 13.59 0.99 23.20
C ASN A 504 14.20 2.37 23.34
N GLU A 505 14.63 2.99 22.23
CA GLU A 505 15.20 4.34 22.27
C GLU A 505 14.14 5.39 22.62
N ALA A 506 12.92 5.26 22.11
CA ALA A 506 11.81 6.12 22.50
C ALA A 506 11.49 6.02 24.00
N MET A 507 11.54 4.82 24.58
CA MET A 507 11.39 4.64 26.04
C MET A 507 12.56 5.23 26.83
N ARG A 508 13.80 5.19 26.30
CA ARG A 508 14.96 5.85 26.93
C ARG A 508 14.77 7.36 26.97
N LEU A 509 14.25 7.96 25.93
CA LEU A 509 13.90 9.39 25.93
C LEU A 509 12.95 9.74 27.07
N LEU A 510 11.97 8.88 27.39
CA LEU A 510 11.09 9.11 28.55
C LEU A 510 11.85 9.03 29.87
N THR A 511 12.78 8.07 30.03
CA THR A 511 13.61 8.00 31.24
C THR A 511 14.61 9.17 31.36
N GLU A 512 14.94 9.82 30.26
CA GLU A 512 15.74 11.03 30.20
C GLU A 512 14.91 12.31 30.43
N GLY A 513 13.60 12.18 30.67
CA GLY A 513 12.70 13.26 31.06
C GLY A 513 11.90 13.88 29.90
N GLU A 514 12.00 13.35 28.69
CA GLU A 514 11.15 13.80 27.58
C GLU A 514 9.69 13.42 27.82
N LYS A 515 8.76 14.28 27.36
CA LYS A 515 7.32 14.03 27.46
C LYS A 515 6.86 13.03 26.40
N ILE A 516 5.92 12.18 26.74
CA ILE A 516 5.32 11.17 25.83
C ILE A 516 4.80 11.83 24.56
N GLU A 517 4.04 12.93 24.71
CA GLU A 517 3.49 13.67 23.56
C GLU A 517 4.60 14.21 22.67
N HIS A 518 5.68 14.74 23.25
CA HIS A 518 6.79 15.33 22.49
C HIS A 518 7.51 14.27 21.66
N VAL A 519 7.81 13.10 22.22
CA VAL A 519 8.43 11.99 21.50
C VAL A 519 7.52 11.50 20.39
N ASP A 520 6.24 11.23 20.69
CA ASP A 520 5.30 10.73 19.68
C ASP A 520 5.06 11.73 18.55
N GLU A 521 4.89 13.02 18.85
CA GLU A 521 4.71 14.07 17.85
C GLU A 521 5.95 14.28 16.98
N ALA A 522 7.16 14.11 17.55
CA ALA A 522 8.41 14.18 16.80
C ALA A 522 8.47 13.13 15.69
N LEU A 523 8.12 11.89 16.02
CA LEU A 523 8.13 10.79 15.03
C LEU A 523 6.96 10.88 14.03
N VAL A 524 5.79 11.36 14.47
CA VAL A 524 4.67 11.66 13.56
C VAL A 524 5.02 12.82 12.60
N LYS A 525 5.74 13.83 13.06
CA LYS A 525 6.24 14.92 12.20
C LYS A 525 7.31 14.42 11.23
N PHE A 526 8.18 13.50 11.66
CA PHE A 526 9.14 12.83 10.79
C PHE A 526 8.43 12.06 9.65
N GLY A 527 7.22 11.51 9.91
CA GLY A 527 6.38 10.88 8.90
C GLY A 527 5.76 9.54 9.27
N PHE A 528 6.04 9.00 10.45
CA PHE A 528 5.36 7.79 10.92
C PHE A 528 3.85 8.04 11.14
N PRO A 529 2.99 7.04 10.89
CA PRO A 529 1.54 7.20 11.05
C PRO A 529 1.11 7.38 12.51
N VAL A 530 1.90 6.82 13.43
CA VAL A 530 1.74 6.92 14.89
C VAL A 530 3.10 7.03 15.56
N GLY A 531 3.16 7.66 16.71
CA GLY A 531 4.40 7.72 17.50
C GLY A 531 4.72 6.38 18.15
N PRO A 532 5.99 6.15 18.56
CA PRO A 532 6.47 4.87 19.09
C PRO A 532 5.78 4.45 20.38
N ILE A 533 5.48 5.40 21.27
CA ILE A 533 4.85 5.11 22.55
C ILE A 533 3.37 4.76 22.34
N GLN A 534 2.68 5.48 21.45
CA GLN A 534 1.33 5.08 21.04
C GLN A 534 1.32 3.72 20.33
N LEU A 535 2.32 3.42 19.51
CA LEU A 535 2.41 2.14 18.81
C LEU A 535 2.52 0.98 19.82
N LEU A 536 3.28 1.15 20.88
CA LEU A 536 3.38 0.15 21.95
C LEU A 536 2.02 -0.11 22.63
N ASP A 537 1.23 0.94 22.87
CA ASP A 537 -0.15 0.80 23.36
C ASP A 537 -1.08 0.08 22.37
N GLU A 538 -0.95 0.35 21.06
CA GLU A 538 -1.78 -0.28 20.00
C GLU A 538 -1.46 -1.77 19.84
N VAL A 539 -0.19 -2.16 19.89
CA VAL A 539 0.27 -3.56 19.84
C VAL A 539 -0.11 -4.30 21.12
N GLY A 540 -0.04 -3.60 22.23
CA GLY A 540 -0.22 -4.12 23.59
C GLY A 540 1.12 -4.29 24.30
N ILE A 541 1.24 -3.60 25.42
CA ILE A 541 2.46 -3.57 26.24
C ILE A 541 2.85 -4.99 26.69
N ASP A 542 1.86 -5.81 27.08
CA ASP A 542 2.03 -7.21 27.44
C ASP A 542 2.54 -8.11 26.31
N THR A 543 2.31 -7.72 25.07
CA THR A 543 2.85 -8.43 23.89
C THR A 543 4.33 -8.08 23.67
N GLY A 544 4.67 -6.79 23.81
CA GLY A 544 6.06 -6.33 23.70
C GLY A 544 6.97 -7.03 24.72
N THR A 545 6.52 -7.21 25.96
CA THR A 545 7.31 -7.88 27.01
C THR A 545 7.62 -9.35 26.73
N LYS A 546 6.84 -10.05 25.92
CA LYS A 546 7.13 -11.43 25.53
C LYS A 546 8.21 -11.53 24.46
N ILE A 547 8.32 -10.51 23.63
CA ILE A 547 9.29 -10.48 22.51
C ILE A 547 10.68 -10.07 23.02
N ILE A 548 10.77 -9.16 24.01
CA ILE A 548 12.02 -8.63 24.54
C ILE A 548 13.00 -9.74 24.97
N PRO A 549 12.63 -10.72 25.83
CA PRO A 549 13.57 -11.74 26.28
C PRO A 549 14.11 -12.62 25.13
N VAL A 550 13.31 -12.86 24.10
CA VAL A 550 13.73 -13.62 22.91
C VAL A 550 14.78 -12.85 22.13
N LEU A 551 14.61 -11.53 21.97
CA LEU A 551 15.56 -10.68 21.27
C LEU A 551 16.84 -10.44 22.08
N GLU A 552 16.74 -10.26 23.41
CA GLU A 552 17.89 -10.12 24.29
C GLU A 552 18.74 -11.39 24.32
N ALA A 553 18.12 -12.57 24.42
CA ALA A 553 18.83 -13.85 24.37
C ALA A 553 19.56 -14.07 23.05
N ALA A 554 18.97 -13.59 21.92
CA ALA A 554 19.56 -13.76 20.60
C ALA A 554 20.64 -12.73 20.26
N TYR A 555 20.50 -11.47 20.74
CA TYR A 555 21.27 -10.34 20.25
C TYR A 555 21.96 -9.50 21.34
N GLY A 556 21.74 -9.84 22.61
CA GLY A 556 22.39 -9.17 23.76
C GLY A 556 21.83 -7.79 24.08
N ASP A 557 22.62 -7.02 24.81
CA ASP A 557 22.24 -5.75 25.47
C ASP A 557 21.71 -4.65 24.55
N ARG A 558 22.03 -4.71 23.24
CA ARG A 558 21.49 -3.72 22.29
C ARG A 558 19.97 -3.77 22.14
N PHE A 559 19.35 -4.89 22.53
CA PHE A 559 17.90 -5.05 22.56
C PHE A 559 17.28 -4.83 23.94
N SER A 560 18.08 -4.61 24.98
CA SER A 560 17.57 -4.38 26.32
C SER A 560 16.80 -3.06 26.40
N PRO A 561 15.55 -3.08 26.88
CA PRO A 561 14.80 -1.85 27.18
C PRO A 561 15.43 -1.10 28.34
N PRO A 562 15.09 0.18 28.56
CA PRO A 562 15.47 0.86 29.79
C PRO A 562 14.93 0.11 31.02
N ALA A 563 15.78 -0.03 32.03
CA ALA A 563 15.45 -0.82 33.20
C ALA A 563 14.13 -0.38 33.86
N ASN A 564 13.30 -1.35 34.22
CA ASN A 564 12.08 -1.21 35.03
C ASN A 564 10.87 -0.48 34.42
N ILE A 565 10.98 0.25 33.31
CA ILE A 565 9.85 1.03 32.78
C ILE A 565 8.67 0.13 32.37
N VAL A 566 8.93 -0.92 31.61
CA VAL A 566 7.89 -1.81 31.07
C VAL A 566 7.28 -2.65 32.19
N SER A 567 8.07 -3.17 33.11
CA SER A 567 7.62 -3.95 34.25
C SER A 567 6.79 -3.12 35.24
N ALA A 568 7.18 -1.86 35.49
CA ALA A 568 6.40 -0.95 36.32
C ALA A 568 5.03 -0.63 35.73
N ILE A 569 4.98 -0.40 34.41
CA ILE A 569 3.71 -0.12 33.71
C ILE A 569 2.77 -1.33 33.70
N LEU A 570 3.30 -2.54 33.53
CA LEU A 570 2.49 -3.76 33.59
C LEU A 570 1.98 -4.08 35.01
N LYS A 571 2.78 -3.81 36.05
CA LYS A 571 2.32 -3.96 37.45
C LYS A 571 1.14 -3.06 37.78
N ASP A 572 0.98 -1.91 37.09
CA ASP A 572 -0.19 -1.02 37.20
C ASP A 572 -1.36 -1.43 36.26
N ASP A 573 -1.36 -2.67 35.76
CA ASP A 573 -2.34 -3.25 34.84
C ASP A 573 -2.56 -2.43 33.55
N ARG A 574 -1.52 -1.82 33.02
CA ARG A 574 -1.56 -1.06 31.77
C ARG A 574 -1.17 -1.97 30.61
N LYS A 575 -2.15 -2.37 29.82
CA LYS A 575 -1.96 -3.24 28.64
C LYS A 575 -2.15 -2.49 27.32
N GLY A 576 -2.31 -1.17 27.40
CA GLY A 576 -2.56 -0.33 26.24
C GLY A 576 -4.04 -0.36 25.82
N ARG A 577 -4.28 -0.39 24.51
CA ARG A 577 -5.64 -0.34 23.97
C ARG A 577 -6.51 -1.56 24.32
N LYS A 578 -5.89 -2.68 24.70
CA LYS A 578 -6.61 -3.93 25.07
C LYS A 578 -7.53 -3.74 26.26
N ASN A 579 -7.07 -3.02 27.29
CA ASN A 579 -7.84 -2.70 28.51
C ASN A 579 -8.09 -1.19 28.66
N GLU A 580 -8.00 -0.44 27.56
CA GLU A 580 -8.29 1.00 27.48
C GLU A 580 -7.33 1.89 28.30
N ARG A 581 -6.25 1.34 28.86
CA ARG A 581 -5.25 2.03 29.69
C ARG A 581 -3.83 1.59 29.38
N GLY A 582 -3.02 2.51 28.89
CA GLY A 582 -1.61 2.32 28.59
C GLY A 582 -0.81 3.56 29.01
N PHE A 583 0.08 4.02 28.16
CA PHE A 583 0.66 5.36 28.26
C PHE A 583 -0.41 6.43 28.00
N TYR A 584 -1.43 6.05 27.24
CA TYR A 584 -2.58 6.88 26.94
C TYR A 584 -3.85 6.26 27.55
N LEU A 585 -4.83 7.13 27.80
CA LEU A 585 -6.20 6.72 28.10
C LEU A 585 -7.00 6.64 26.81
N TYR A 586 -7.70 5.53 26.65
CA TYR A 586 -8.58 5.26 25.52
C TYR A 586 -10.01 5.23 26.04
N GLY A 587 -10.86 6.13 25.56
CA GLY A 587 -12.27 6.13 25.97
C GLY A 587 -13.01 4.87 25.52
N ALA A 588 -14.06 4.50 26.27
CA ALA A 588 -14.90 3.33 25.99
C ALA A 588 -15.32 3.27 24.51
N LYS A 589 -15.34 2.04 23.94
CA LYS A 589 -15.74 1.78 22.53
C LYS A 589 -17.01 2.55 22.17
N GLY A 590 -16.88 3.50 21.24
CA GLY A 590 -18.01 4.28 20.71
C GLY A 590 -18.02 5.77 21.08
N ARG A 591 -17.26 6.23 22.06
CA ARG A 591 -17.08 7.67 22.33
C ARG A 591 -15.85 8.18 21.61
N LYS A 592 -15.99 9.27 20.83
CA LYS A 592 -14.88 10.05 20.25
C LYS A 592 -14.18 10.87 21.35
N SER A 593 -13.68 10.22 22.41
CA SER A 593 -12.78 10.91 23.32
C SER A 593 -11.45 11.15 22.63
N LYS A 594 -10.92 12.37 22.72
CA LYS A 594 -9.55 12.63 22.30
C LYS A 594 -8.63 11.74 23.14
N LYS A 595 -7.77 10.98 22.46
CA LYS A 595 -6.63 10.29 23.07
C LYS A 595 -5.86 11.31 23.93
N GLN A 596 -5.62 11.00 25.17
CA GLN A 596 -4.86 11.84 26.10
C GLN A 596 -3.81 10.98 26.79
N VAL A 597 -2.61 11.53 27.01
CA VAL A 597 -1.62 10.91 27.88
C VAL A 597 -2.21 10.78 29.27
N ASP A 598 -2.01 9.65 29.91
CA ASP A 598 -2.35 9.47 31.32
C ASP A 598 -1.24 10.06 32.20
N PRO A 599 -1.45 11.20 32.90
CA PRO A 599 -0.41 11.82 33.70
C PRO A 599 0.14 10.91 34.81
N SER A 600 -0.66 9.94 35.28
CA SER A 600 -0.23 9.02 36.33
C SER A 600 0.89 8.07 35.90
N VAL A 601 1.11 7.89 34.58
CA VAL A 601 2.19 7.06 34.06
C VAL A 601 3.57 7.63 34.39
N TYR A 602 3.68 8.96 34.51
CA TYR A 602 4.95 9.59 34.86
C TYR A 602 5.44 9.25 36.28
N GLY A 603 4.52 8.92 37.19
CA GLY A 603 4.87 8.42 38.52
C GLY A 603 5.47 7.01 38.52
N LEU A 604 5.32 6.26 37.42
CA LEU A 604 5.91 4.93 37.25
C LEU A 604 7.25 4.97 36.52
N ILE A 605 7.60 6.09 35.87
CA ILE A 605 8.83 6.27 35.11
C ILE A 605 9.85 6.97 36.00
N SER A 606 10.94 6.28 36.34
CA SER A 606 12.08 6.92 36.99
C SER A 606 12.83 7.77 35.99
N THR A 607 12.77 9.10 36.13
CA THR A 607 13.45 10.03 35.23
C THR A 607 14.81 10.42 35.77
N THR A 608 15.85 10.46 34.91
CA THR A 608 17.21 10.84 35.22
C THR A 608 17.65 12.19 34.63
N GLY A 609 16.77 12.82 33.82
CA GLY A 609 17.02 14.05 33.09
C GLY A 609 15.87 15.05 33.13
N GLN A 610 16.04 16.19 32.44
CA GLN A 610 15.06 17.28 32.39
C GLN A 610 14.30 17.39 31.03
N GLY A 611 14.58 16.51 30.06
CA GLY A 611 13.91 16.50 28.76
C GLY A 611 14.05 17.81 27.96
N LYS A 612 15.19 18.02 27.30
CA LYS A 612 15.51 19.28 26.59
C LYS A 612 15.78 19.08 25.09
N LEU A 613 15.51 17.88 24.56
CA LEU A 613 15.79 17.60 23.15
C LEU A 613 14.74 18.24 22.24
N SER A 614 15.19 18.73 21.09
CA SER A 614 14.29 19.13 20.02
C SER A 614 13.58 17.92 19.39
N ALA A 615 12.45 18.16 18.74
CA ALA A 615 11.74 17.11 18.02
C ALA A 615 12.61 16.42 16.94
N VAL A 616 13.53 17.15 16.31
CA VAL A 616 14.47 16.59 15.33
C VAL A 616 15.45 15.62 16.01
N GLN A 617 16.00 15.98 17.16
CA GLN A 617 16.92 15.11 17.90
C GLN A 617 16.21 13.84 18.43
N CYS A 618 14.99 13.96 18.92
CA CYS A 618 14.20 12.78 19.33
C CYS A 618 13.96 11.83 18.15
N ALA A 619 13.56 12.38 16.99
CA ALA A 619 13.34 11.57 15.80
C ALA A 619 14.63 10.94 15.28
N GLU A 620 15.71 11.70 15.19
CA GLU A 620 17.03 11.21 14.74
C GLU A 620 17.49 10.01 15.57
N ARG A 621 17.45 10.12 16.92
CA ARG A 621 17.86 9.02 17.80
C ARG A 621 17.08 7.75 17.55
N CYS A 622 15.75 7.83 17.51
CA CYS A 622 14.90 6.65 17.31
C CYS A 622 15.08 6.06 15.89
N VAL A 623 15.11 6.90 14.85
CA VAL A 623 15.23 6.46 13.46
C VAL A 623 16.59 5.83 13.20
N MET A 624 17.69 6.41 13.69
CA MET A 624 19.03 5.86 13.49
C MET A 624 19.20 4.46 14.11
N MET A 625 18.52 4.17 15.23
CA MET A 625 18.49 2.80 15.79
C MET A 625 17.83 1.81 14.83
N MET A 626 16.74 2.21 14.21
CA MET A 626 16.04 1.38 13.19
C MET A 626 16.89 1.18 11.94
N LEU A 627 17.54 2.23 11.43
CA LEU A 627 18.36 2.16 10.22
C LEU A 627 19.59 1.27 10.43
N ASN A 628 20.28 1.43 11.56
CA ASN A 628 21.44 0.61 11.90
C ASN A 628 21.09 -0.88 11.99
N GLU A 629 19.97 -1.23 12.63
CA GLU A 629 19.54 -2.62 12.72
C GLU A 629 19.02 -3.16 11.37
N ALA A 630 18.39 -2.32 10.53
CA ALA A 630 18.00 -2.70 9.17
C ALA A 630 19.23 -3.05 8.31
N ALA A 631 20.28 -2.24 8.37
CA ALA A 631 21.54 -2.52 7.68
C ALA A 631 22.19 -3.81 8.19
N ARG A 632 22.18 -4.04 9.50
CA ARG A 632 22.66 -5.29 10.11
C ARG A 632 21.87 -6.50 9.62
N CYS A 633 20.53 -6.39 9.53
CA CYS A 633 19.68 -7.46 8.97
C CYS A 633 20.04 -7.77 7.51
N PHE A 634 20.45 -6.77 6.75
CA PHE A 634 20.89 -6.96 5.36
C PHE A 634 22.24 -7.69 5.32
N GLY A 635 23.23 -7.26 6.07
CA GLY A 635 24.55 -7.90 6.15
C GLY A 635 24.49 -9.34 6.68
N GLU A 636 23.59 -9.61 7.64
CA GLU A 636 23.35 -10.96 8.19
C GLU A 636 22.40 -11.81 7.33
N LEU A 637 22.00 -11.35 6.15
CA LEU A 637 21.10 -12.05 5.21
C LEU A 637 19.75 -12.45 5.81
N VAL A 638 19.25 -11.65 6.78
CA VAL A 638 17.87 -11.81 7.27
C VAL A 638 16.86 -11.46 6.19
N ILE A 639 17.20 -10.47 5.36
CA ILE A 639 16.52 -10.13 4.11
C ILE A 639 17.49 -10.31 2.94
N LYS A 640 16.95 -10.68 1.78
CA LYS A 640 17.76 -10.96 0.58
C LYS A 640 18.08 -9.70 -0.24
N SER A 641 17.34 -8.62 -0.03
CA SER A 641 17.49 -7.40 -0.84
C SER A 641 17.00 -6.16 -0.07
N ALA A 642 17.51 -4.99 -0.45
CA ALA A 642 17.01 -3.70 0.00
C ALA A 642 15.52 -3.51 -0.32
N ARG A 643 15.06 -4.06 -1.47
CA ARG A 643 13.64 -4.11 -1.86
C ARG A 643 12.76 -4.73 -0.77
N ASP A 644 13.12 -5.92 -0.31
CA ASP A 644 12.32 -6.65 0.68
C ASP A 644 12.35 -5.94 2.04
N GLY A 645 13.48 -5.35 2.39
CA GLY A 645 13.61 -4.55 3.60
C GLY A 645 12.78 -3.26 3.58
N ASP A 646 12.81 -2.52 2.49
CA ASP A 646 12.01 -1.30 2.35
C ASP A 646 10.50 -1.62 2.36
N ILE A 647 10.07 -2.64 1.62
CA ILE A 647 8.68 -3.10 1.62
C ILE A 647 8.27 -3.60 3.01
N GLY A 648 9.15 -4.36 3.69
CA GLY A 648 8.92 -4.84 5.06
C GLY A 648 8.68 -3.71 6.05
N ALA A 649 9.53 -2.68 6.03
CA ALA A 649 9.40 -1.54 6.93
C ALA A 649 8.19 -0.64 6.61
N VAL A 650 7.99 -0.31 5.32
CA VAL A 650 6.88 0.57 4.91
C VAL A 650 5.52 -0.09 5.15
N PHE A 651 5.36 -1.37 4.79
CA PHE A 651 4.08 -2.07 4.89
C PHE A 651 3.85 -2.76 6.23
N GLY A 652 4.91 -3.04 7.00
CA GLY A 652 4.83 -3.70 8.31
C GLY A 652 4.68 -2.74 9.48
N ILE A 653 5.44 -1.68 9.51
CA ILE A 653 5.47 -0.72 10.63
C ILE A 653 5.17 0.73 10.24
N GLY A 654 4.88 0.99 8.97
CA GLY A 654 4.56 2.32 8.49
C GLY A 654 5.75 3.26 8.41
N PHE A 655 6.95 2.75 8.11
CA PHE A 655 8.07 3.64 7.78
C PHE A 655 7.64 4.62 6.69
N PRO A 656 8.03 5.91 6.77
CA PRO A 656 7.50 6.95 5.87
C PRO A 656 7.69 6.61 4.39
N PRO A 657 6.61 6.38 3.61
CA PRO A 657 6.73 5.97 2.20
C PRO A 657 7.42 6.99 1.31
N PHE A 658 7.32 8.28 1.65
CA PHE A 658 7.97 9.37 0.91
C PHE A 658 9.51 9.40 1.09
N LEU A 659 10.05 8.57 2.00
CA LEU A 659 11.49 8.30 2.17
C LEU A 659 11.91 7.00 1.47
N GLY A 660 10.95 6.19 0.98
CA GLY A 660 11.21 4.98 0.19
C GLY A 660 11.55 3.73 0.99
N GLY A 661 11.55 3.82 2.32
CA GLY A 661 11.99 2.75 3.22
C GLY A 661 13.37 3.02 3.81
N PRO A 662 13.83 2.19 4.77
CA PRO A 662 15.11 2.42 5.48
C PRO A 662 16.33 2.42 4.54
N PHE A 663 16.40 1.52 3.57
CA PHE A 663 17.54 1.40 2.68
C PHE A 663 17.59 2.54 1.65
N ARG A 664 16.44 2.86 1.05
CA ARG A 664 16.36 4.01 0.13
C ARG A 664 16.66 5.32 0.86
N TYR A 665 16.24 5.43 2.13
CA TYR A 665 16.52 6.61 2.93
C TYR A 665 18.00 6.70 3.29
N MET A 666 18.67 5.59 3.66
CA MET A 666 20.12 5.56 3.87
C MET A 666 20.89 5.91 2.58
N ASP A 667 20.46 5.42 1.42
CA ASP A 667 21.07 5.80 0.13
C ASP A 667 20.90 7.30 -0.18
N THR A 668 19.76 7.88 0.20
CA THR A 668 19.50 9.33 0.01
C THR A 668 20.38 10.18 0.93
N LEU A 669 20.64 9.74 2.14
CA LEU A 669 21.56 10.42 3.07
C LEU A 669 23.03 10.21 2.67
N GLY A 670 23.34 9.04 2.12
CA GLY A 670 24.68 8.54 1.91
C GLY A 670 25.19 7.73 3.12
N ALA A 671 25.77 6.55 2.86
CA ALA A 671 26.27 5.66 3.93
C ALA A 671 27.27 6.34 4.86
N GLY A 672 28.16 7.18 4.33
CA GLY A 672 29.12 7.95 5.12
C GLY A 672 28.47 8.90 6.11
N GLU A 673 27.41 9.61 5.70
CA GLU A 673 26.67 10.50 6.59
C GLU A 673 25.93 9.72 7.69
N VAL A 674 25.30 8.59 7.34
CA VAL A 674 24.65 7.70 8.32
C VAL A 674 25.65 7.21 9.37
N VAL A 675 26.85 6.79 8.94
CA VAL A 675 27.94 6.39 9.84
C VAL A 675 28.37 7.56 10.76
N ALA A 676 28.57 8.75 10.20
CA ALA A 676 28.96 9.94 10.99
C ALA A 676 27.92 10.30 12.05
N ILE A 677 26.61 10.26 11.70
CA ILE A 677 25.52 10.50 12.65
C ILE A 677 25.54 9.44 13.76
N LEU A 678 25.66 8.16 13.43
CA LEU A 678 25.68 7.06 14.39
C LEU A 678 26.91 7.17 15.34
N GLN A 679 28.09 7.50 14.82
CA GLN A 679 29.30 7.70 15.63
C GLN A 679 29.16 8.89 16.61
N ARG A 680 28.57 10.00 16.15
CA ARG A 680 28.22 11.14 16.98
C ARG A 680 27.26 10.75 18.12
N LEU A 681 26.20 10.01 17.76
CA LEU A 681 25.23 9.52 18.75
C LEU A 681 25.86 8.51 19.71
N ALA A 682 26.77 7.64 19.25
CA ALA A 682 27.48 6.69 20.08
C ALA A 682 28.37 7.41 21.12
N SER A 683 29.07 8.48 20.74
CA SER A 683 29.87 9.28 21.66
C SER A 683 29.04 10.01 22.72
N GLN A 684 27.81 10.42 22.38
CA GLN A 684 26.91 11.17 23.26
C GLN A 684 26.04 10.28 24.16
N TYR A 685 25.55 9.16 23.63
CA TYR A 685 24.49 8.36 24.26
C TYR A 685 24.89 6.89 24.50
N GLY A 686 26.09 6.49 24.09
CA GLY A 686 26.67 5.18 24.40
C GLY A 686 26.66 4.20 23.21
N PRO A 687 27.28 3.01 23.42
CA PRO A 687 27.70 2.08 22.35
C PRO A 687 26.55 1.44 21.56
N ARG A 688 25.31 1.55 22.01
CA ARG A 688 24.14 1.04 21.25
C ARG A 688 23.97 1.68 19.88
N PHE A 689 24.53 2.89 19.67
CA PHE A 689 24.56 3.58 18.38
C PHE A 689 25.78 3.24 17.53
N THR A 690 26.68 2.35 17.97
CA THR A 690 27.84 1.96 17.15
C THR A 690 27.37 1.47 15.78
N PRO A 691 27.89 2.07 14.68
CA PRO A 691 27.55 1.63 13.33
C PRO A 691 27.84 0.15 13.14
N CYS A 692 26.97 -0.58 12.44
CA CYS A 692 27.22 -1.96 12.09
C CYS A 692 28.28 -2.09 10.99
N ASP A 693 28.91 -3.26 10.90
CA ASP A 693 30.00 -3.52 9.94
C ASP A 693 29.56 -3.30 8.50
N GLU A 694 28.30 -3.66 8.16
CA GLU A 694 27.74 -3.44 6.83
C GLU A 694 27.74 -1.96 6.45
N LEU A 695 27.29 -1.07 7.34
CA LEU A 695 27.31 0.38 7.10
C LEU A 695 28.73 0.94 6.97
N LEU A 696 29.67 0.44 7.79
CA LEU A 696 31.07 0.85 7.69
C LEU A 696 31.66 0.46 6.33
N GLN A 697 31.45 -0.77 5.89
CA GLN A 697 31.92 -1.25 4.59
C GLN A 697 31.27 -0.49 3.42
N MET A 698 29.97 -0.21 3.50
CA MET A 698 29.25 0.55 2.47
C MET A 698 29.80 1.99 2.38
N ALA A 699 30.09 2.63 3.54
CA ALA A 699 30.66 3.97 3.61
C ALA A 699 32.07 4.01 3.00
N GLU A 700 32.94 3.04 3.35
CA GLU A 700 34.32 2.95 2.82
C GLU A 700 34.35 2.76 1.31
N ARG A 701 33.41 1.97 0.76
CA ARG A 701 33.36 1.66 -0.68
C ARG A 701 32.54 2.65 -1.48
N GLY A 702 31.84 3.60 -0.86
CA GLY A 702 30.94 4.52 -1.53
C GLY A 702 29.75 3.80 -2.21
N GLN A 703 29.32 2.66 -1.62
CA GLN A 703 28.26 1.82 -2.20
C GLN A 703 26.88 2.22 -1.70
N THR A 704 25.86 1.87 -2.46
CA THR A 704 24.44 2.02 -2.12
C THR A 704 23.78 0.65 -1.94
N PHE A 705 22.74 0.59 -1.11
CA PHE A 705 21.95 -0.63 -0.90
C PHE A 705 21.12 -1.01 -2.14
N TRP A 706 20.59 0.00 -2.84
CA TRP A 706 19.95 -0.20 -4.13
C TRP A 706 21.01 -0.08 -5.22
N PRO A 707 21.11 -1.07 -6.12
CA PRO A 707 22.03 -0.96 -7.25
C PRO A 707 21.67 0.28 -8.07
N ALA A 708 22.69 0.95 -8.62
CA ALA A 708 22.48 1.95 -9.67
C ALA A 708 21.61 1.29 -10.75
N ARG A 709 20.55 1.97 -11.21
CA ARG A 709 19.69 1.38 -12.23
C ARG A 709 20.53 1.10 -13.48
N GLU A 710 20.35 -0.08 -14.07
CA GLU A 710 21.00 -0.49 -15.34
C GLU A 710 20.75 0.45 -16.53
N THR A 711 20.07 1.57 -16.32
CA THR A 711 19.88 2.61 -17.33
C THR A 711 21.13 3.45 -17.61
N ASP A 712 22.20 3.28 -16.80
CA ASP A 712 23.47 3.99 -17.02
C ASP A 712 24.44 3.25 -17.94
N PHE A 713 24.09 2.08 -18.49
CA PHE A 713 24.94 1.25 -19.34
C PHE A 713 24.32 0.86 -20.68
N VAL A 714 23.57 1.75 -21.32
CA VAL A 714 23.31 1.60 -22.76
C VAL A 714 23.84 2.86 -23.49
N ASN A 715 25.13 2.77 -23.83
CA ASN A 715 25.71 3.56 -24.89
C ASN A 715 25.18 3.11 -26.26
#